data_ffe01aea52e539dd683635ffbd1aa086
#
_entry.id   ffe01aea52e539dd683635ffbd1aa086
#
_cell.length_a   1.000
_cell.length_b   1.000
_cell.length_c   1.000
_cell.angle_alpha   90.00
_cell.angle_beta   90.00
_cell.angle_gamma   90.00
#
_symmetry.space_group_name_H-M   'P 1'
#
loop_
_entity.id
_entity.type
_entity.pdbx_description
1 polymer ?
#
loop_
_entity_poly.entity_id
_entity_poly.type
_entity_poly.pdbx_seq_one_letter_code
_entity_poly.pdbx_strand_id
1 'polypeptide(L)'
;MTNSLISTTINNAGKKTVSSYNGYAVKVKGKTDLHLTSETAPLAGGSTVDLQGENAWLFFDNVKPSLVIANYLSQVTVDGQAVVFNSGNRNNNNVRVAIYDNGTVVIPYGQAATKKAITVFKGENFTGDSLSMDINTYHNNLGAWDNRIRSFKLRRGFMATLANNANGTGFSKVYIADDADLNVAQLPDGMNAGDSSFVSFVRAFQWEWVSKKGKAGNPGVGSSNLLNVTSYYNWSADRMSGDPQTDVEFSPQFHHAGWPSAGTINALQNTTHVLGYNEPDNTNDSKEHPASPVDVIKMWPTVMQSGMRAGSPAPTSAWSGWNSTFFNLADSLNYRVDFVVVHIYEPNLNGSSLKDRVDHLNSISHGRPVWITEWNNGANWTNETWPDNNGRPYTAANGERQRKFMADCLPALDKMDNLERYYEYDWVQDARALILGDTLTPAGKVYAAHKAALAYRKANAYDFQWKIAPPLPSLSVSAFSKKANLSWYDHNGETGKYYVVQRLVDSRVAYDTCDTLYCGIDYQPGGTVTYSETIPGKTKVIYRVFAVSYKDTKSIYSRQVTLTRDKAVNGPTLKAAEVGTSSVKLSWTAVSGARGYRIERADTKNGDYQVVGDNLIGTTFTDNGLNDNTTYYYKAYSVTTAATDGTPSTLSVTTLKRDSPEPVQDIHVAAADGKVTLSWTYKASFNYNVYRSDAADGTYTKLATAYSGSYEDATVTNGNTYYYKVQMSKGTELGQMSDAYMAQPVKGHYLHLTFDEMEGGTVYDVWGGYNASVYNDTTWVTGSTGGAIALSKDNGSYVKIANGAMSDLTDYTIATWVMPGADHGTLFSFGTTTNYLTLVLGDGSMSYTFKTSKGTALHTFDGISLDNDTWNHIALSQQGTNVLLYVNGTLAGQYTLDVAMTPSDLGKTRRNYLGYPRSDSETYCSHVYDDFRIYNEALTADDIALLAQGKEATGITNVRINGQKMSGAVYTIDGRKVSDDLSKTGRLPKGLYVTNGRKFVVK
;
A
#
# COMPACT_ATOMS: atom_id res chain seq x y z
N MET A 1 44.39 -65.37 14.08
CA MET A 1 43.49 -65.26 15.24
C MET A 1 42.52 -64.11 14.91
N THR A 2 41.29 -64.42 14.60
CA THR A 2 40.19 -63.38 14.46
C THR A 2 39.91 -62.93 15.88
N ASN A 3 40.39 -61.73 16.22
CA ASN A 3 40.01 -61.14 17.49
C ASN A 3 38.49 -61.03 17.48
N SER A 4 37.77 -61.83 18.25
CA SER A 4 36.32 -61.71 18.45
C SER A 4 36.03 -60.45 19.18
N LEU A 5 35.21 -59.56 18.62
CA LEU A 5 34.78 -58.31 19.26
C LEU A 5 34.03 -58.59 20.57
N ILE A 6 34.24 -57.73 21.57
CA ILE A 6 33.51 -57.77 22.82
C ILE A 6 32.10 -57.25 22.58
N SER A 7 31.08 -58.10 22.79
CA SER A 7 29.69 -57.66 22.63
C SER A 7 29.19 -56.87 23.82
N THR A 8 28.59 -55.70 23.59
CA THR A 8 27.94 -54.90 24.61
C THR A 8 26.61 -54.35 24.11
N THR A 9 25.67 -54.14 25.02
CA THR A 9 24.36 -53.57 24.68
C THR A 9 24.09 -52.32 25.56
N ILE A 10 23.73 -51.21 24.95
CA ILE A 10 23.33 -50.00 25.65
C ILE A 10 21.83 -49.77 25.38
N ASN A 11 21.04 -49.72 26.43
CA ASN A 11 19.58 -49.48 26.38
C ASN A 11 19.18 -48.51 27.49
N ASN A 12 19.70 -47.30 27.43
CA ASN A 12 19.45 -46.25 28.40
C ASN A 12 18.73 -45.10 27.68
N ALA A 13 17.55 -44.72 28.14
CA ALA A 13 16.90 -43.54 27.64
C ALA A 13 17.76 -42.29 27.86
N GLY A 14 18.02 -41.51 26.84
CA GLY A 14 18.80 -40.25 26.87
C GLY A 14 20.28 -40.42 26.56
N LYS A 15 21.06 -39.39 26.90
CA LYS A 15 22.47 -39.24 26.49
C LYS A 15 23.39 -40.23 27.25
N LYS A 16 24.21 -40.96 26.48
CA LYS A 16 25.30 -41.77 26.98
C LYS A 16 26.61 -41.35 26.32
N THR A 17 27.56 -40.86 27.07
CA THR A 17 28.86 -40.39 26.58
C THR A 17 29.95 -41.39 26.83
N VAL A 18 30.73 -41.69 25.78
CA VAL A 18 31.91 -42.59 25.84
C VAL A 18 33.01 -41.97 24.96
N SER A 19 34.27 -42.06 25.35
CA SER A 19 35.33 -41.47 24.52
C SER A 19 35.46 -42.21 23.19
N SER A 20 35.62 -43.55 23.21
CA SER A 20 35.77 -44.39 22.03
C SER A 20 35.45 -45.84 22.37
N TYR A 21 35.26 -46.68 21.33
CA TYR A 21 35.24 -48.14 21.44
C TYR A 21 36.46 -48.71 20.69
N ASN A 22 37.10 -49.70 21.28
CA ASN A 22 38.26 -50.39 20.71
C ASN A 22 38.07 -51.91 20.87
N GLY A 23 37.74 -52.59 19.78
CA GLY A 23 37.48 -54.05 19.78
C GLY A 23 36.08 -54.42 20.27
N TYR A 24 35.06 -53.60 20.13
CA TYR A 24 33.70 -53.83 20.61
C TYR A 24 32.67 -53.95 19.50
N ALA A 25 31.71 -54.84 19.64
CA ALA A 25 30.44 -54.89 18.95
C ALA A 25 29.35 -54.33 19.84
N VAL A 26 28.97 -53.09 19.59
CA VAL A 26 28.04 -52.31 20.43
C VAL A 26 26.63 -52.35 19.83
N LYS A 27 25.61 -52.74 20.62
CA LYS A 27 24.19 -52.62 20.25
C LYS A 27 23.57 -51.46 21.01
N VAL A 28 22.97 -50.50 20.30
CA VAL A 28 22.30 -49.37 20.87
C VAL A 28 20.80 -49.52 20.69
N LYS A 29 20.02 -49.44 21.77
CA LYS A 29 18.57 -49.72 21.77
C LYS A 29 17.76 -48.60 22.40
N GLY A 30 16.48 -48.62 22.14
CA GLY A 30 15.50 -47.70 22.73
C GLY A 30 15.74 -46.24 22.36
N LYS A 31 15.49 -45.32 23.29
CA LYS A 31 15.75 -43.90 23.10
C LYS A 31 17.13 -43.47 23.59
N THR A 32 18.16 -44.20 23.18
CA THR A 32 19.55 -43.98 23.59
C THR A 32 20.28 -43.12 22.58
N ASP A 33 20.86 -42.02 23.07
CA ASP A 33 21.74 -41.14 22.34
C ASP A 33 23.19 -41.46 22.76
N LEU A 34 23.90 -42.26 21.91
CA LEU A 34 25.27 -42.63 22.17
C LEU A 34 26.24 -41.60 21.58
N HIS A 35 26.98 -40.89 22.45
CA HIS A 35 27.97 -39.90 22.08
C HIS A 35 29.38 -40.45 22.17
N LEU A 36 30.13 -40.43 21.03
CA LEU A 36 31.54 -40.73 20.94
C LEU A 36 32.35 -39.44 20.87
N THR A 37 33.16 -39.16 21.90
CA THR A 37 33.86 -37.88 22.06
C THR A 37 35.26 -37.81 21.48
N SER A 38 35.85 -38.96 21.09
CA SER A 38 37.16 -39.00 20.44
C SER A 38 37.08 -38.42 19.03
N GLU A 39 37.93 -37.45 18.73
CA GLU A 39 38.02 -36.84 17.41
C GLU A 39 38.79 -37.66 16.37
N THR A 40 39.70 -38.51 16.84
CA THR A 40 40.67 -39.23 15.97
C THR A 40 40.37 -40.70 15.80
N ALA A 41 39.81 -41.35 16.81
CA ALA A 41 39.55 -42.79 16.77
C ALA A 41 38.32 -43.19 17.60
N PRO A 42 37.11 -42.64 17.24
CA PRO A 42 35.86 -42.97 17.96
C PRO A 42 35.51 -44.47 17.90
N LEU A 43 35.83 -45.16 16.79
CA LEU A 43 35.63 -46.59 16.59
C LEU A 43 36.96 -47.22 16.12
N ALA A 44 37.73 -47.75 17.08
CA ALA A 44 39.01 -48.38 16.84
C ALA A 44 38.93 -49.93 16.94
N GLY A 45 39.98 -50.61 16.54
CA GLY A 45 40.15 -52.08 16.68
C GLY A 45 39.04 -52.89 16.02
N GLY A 46 38.48 -52.39 14.89
CA GLY A 46 37.38 -53.04 14.18
C GLY A 46 36.03 -52.96 14.90
N SER A 47 35.86 -52.04 15.86
CA SER A 47 34.59 -51.86 16.57
C SER A 47 33.44 -51.54 15.65
N THR A 48 32.27 -52.08 15.96
CA THR A 48 31.03 -51.85 15.22
C THR A 48 29.91 -51.33 16.14
N VAL A 49 28.97 -50.57 15.57
CA VAL A 49 27.78 -50.09 16.28
C VAL A 49 26.52 -50.49 15.51
N ASP A 50 25.63 -51.23 16.14
CA ASP A 50 24.31 -51.60 15.60
C ASP A 50 23.23 -50.79 16.26
N LEU A 51 22.59 -49.90 15.49
CA LEU A 51 21.50 -49.04 15.93
C LEU A 51 20.18 -49.79 15.77
N GLN A 52 19.58 -50.19 16.90
CA GLN A 52 18.36 -50.98 16.91
C GLN A 52 17.12 -50.12 17.18
N GLY A 53 16.34 -49.97 16.10
CA GLY A 53 15.16 -49.11 16.09
C GLY A 53 15.45 -47.63 15.82
N GLU A 54 14.43 -46.90 15.47
CA GLU A 54 14.49 -45.50 14.95
C GLU A 54 14.97 -44.47 15.97
N ASN A 55 14.87 -44.79 17.27
CA ASN A 55 15.18 -43.86 18.36
C ASN A 55 16.58 -44.07 18.95
N ALA A 56 17.36 -45.02 18.45
CA ALA A 56 18.76 -45.22 18.83
C ALA A 56 19.65 -44.37 17.94
N TRP A 57 20.23 -43.30 18.44
CA TRP A 57 21.03 -42.36 17.67
C TRP A 57 22.50 -42.44 18.05
N LEU A 58 23.41 -42.29 17.06
CA LEU A 58 24.85 -42.29 17.28
C LEU A 58 25.45 -40.94 16.94
N PHE A 59 26.15 -40.34 17.90
CA PHE A 59 26.82 -39.08 17.78
C PHE A 59 28.34 -39.26 17.73
N PHE A 60 28.97 -38.57 16.80
CA PHE A 60 30.41 -38.38 16.71
C PHE A 60 30.68 -36.91 17.04
N ASP A 61 30.94 -36.67 18.34
CA ASP A 61 31.15 -35.28 18.80
C ASP A 61 32.46 -34.74 18.19
N ASN A 62 32.40 -33.63 17.48
CA ASN A 62 33.54 -33.00 16.80
C ASN A 62 34.14 -33.72 15.58
N VAL A 63 33.50 -34.74 15.02
CA VAL A 63 33.91 -35.34 13.74
C VAL A 63 32.87 -34.93 12.67
N LYS A 64 33.34 -34.28 11.62
CA LYS A 64 32.46 -33.78 10.55
C LYS A 64 31.73 -34.91 9.81
N PRO A 65 30.52 -34.65 9.27
CA PRO A 65 29.75 -35.67 8.56
C PRO A 65 30.50 -36.33 7.40
N SER A 66 31.25 -35.58 6.58
CA SER A 66 32.06 -36.12 5.50
C SER A 66 33.12 -37.12 5.99
N LEU A 67 33.74 -36.86 7.14
CA LEU A 67 34.74 -37.77 7.74
C LEU A 67 34.08 -39.00 8.36
N VAL A 68 32.90 -38.84 8.96
CA VAL A 68 32.12 -39.97 9.47
C VAL A 68 31.72 -40.90 8.32
N ILE A 69 31.22 -40.33 7.22
CA ILE A 69 30.85 -41.09 6.03
C ILE A 69 32.06 -41.85 5.45
N ALA A 70 33.19 -41.17 5.32
CA ALA A 70 34.40 -41.78 4.72
C ALA A 70 35.05 -42.88 5.60
N ASN A 71 35.06 -42.68 6.94
CA ASN A 71 35.92 -43.46 7.81
C ASN A 71 35.18 -44.42 8.77
N TYR A 72 33.93 -44.07 9.15
CA TYR A 72 33.24 -44.78 10.25
C TYR A 72 31.89 -45.36 9.87
N LEU A 73 31.22 -44.85 8.82
CA LEU A 73 29.83 -45.25 8.50
C LEU A 73 29.74 -46.73 8.09
N SER A 74 30.80 -47.32 7.54
CA SER A 74 30.88 -48.73 7.23
C SER A 74 30.93 -49.66 8.47
N GLN A 75 31.24 -49.10 9.63
CA GLN A 75 31.25 -49.77 10.93
C GLN A 75 29.89 -49.67 11.67
N VAL A 76 28.91 -49.01 11.05
CA VAL A 76 27.55 -48.86 11.60
C VAL A 76 26.58 -49.76 10.87
N THR A 77 25.69 -50.42 11.61
CA THR A 77 24.54 -51.18 11.08
C THR A 77 23.25 -50.64 11.66
N VAL A 78 22.13 -50.90 10.99
CA VAL A 78 20.78 -50.59 11.46
C VAL A 78 19.98 -51.87 11.50
N ASP A 79 19.50 -52.27 12.67
CA ASP A 79 18.80 -53.55 12.90
C ASP A 79 19.54 -54.75 12.31
N GLY A 80 20.87 -54.74 12.43
CA GLY A 80 21.78 -55.79 11.91
C GLY A 80 22.04 -55.73 10.40
N GLN A 81 21.48 -54.78 9.68
CA GLN A 81 21.68 -54.55 8.26
C GLN A 81 22.75 -53.50 8.00
N ALA A 82 23.55 -53.69 6.94
CA ALA A 82 24.52 -52.67 6.54
C ALA A 82 23.87 -51.31 6.24
N VAL A 83 24.61 -50.26 6.58
CA VAL A 83 24.17 -48.89 6.22
C VAL A 83 24.18 -48.75 4.70
N VAL A 84 23.07 -48.25 4.17
CA VAL A 84 22.92 -47.76 2.80
C VAL A 84 22.83 -46.25 2.86
N PHE A 85 23.83 -45.55 2.37
CA PHE A 85 23.90 -44.10 2.39
C PHE A 85 24.41 -43.55 1.06
N ASN A 86 23.64 -42.62 0.47
CA ASN A 86 24.04 -41.87 -0.73
C ASN A 86 23.60 -40.41 -0.54
N SER A 87 24.54 -39.47 -0.51
CA SER A 87 24.27 -38.06 -0.35
C SER A 87 23.52 -37.46 -1.53
N GLY A 88 23.74 -37.96 -2.75
CA GLY A 88 23.10 -37.51 -3.99
C GLY A 88 21.72 -38.10 -4.25
N ASN A 89 21.42 -39.30 -3.68
CA ASN A 89 20.11 -39.95 -3.81
C ASN A 89 19.68 -40.54 -2.45
N ARG A 90 18.96 -39.72 -1.71
CA ARG A 90 18.56 -39.98 -0.33
C ARG A 90 17.37 -40.95 -0.18
N ASN A 91 16.68 -41.29 -1.26
CA ASN A 91 15.46 -42.09 -1.22
C ASN A 91 15.65 -43.51 -0.69
N ASN A 92 16.82 -44.10 -0.94
CA ASN A 92 17.13 -45.47 -0.57
C ASN A 92 17.99 -45.59 0.70
N ASN A 93 18.34 -44.49 1.34
CA ASN A 93 19.14 -44.49 2.55
C ASN A 93 18.35 -45.11 3.72
N ASN A 94 18.99 -45.97 4.52
CA ASN A 94 18.43 -46.46 5.77
C ASN A 94 18.92 -45.69 7.01
N VAL A 95 19.81 -44.72 6.79
CA VAL A 95 20.24 -43.74 7.79
C VAL A 95 20.21 -42.31 7.25
N ARG A 96 20.07 -41.36 8.14
CA ARG A 96 20.40 -39.97 7.93
C ARG A 96 21.74 -39.69 8.61
N VAL A 97 22.65 -39.03 7.92
CA VAL A 97 23.85 -38.44 8.49
C VAL A 97 23.65 -36.91 8.50
N ALA A 98 23.67 -36.31 9.68
CA ALA A 98 23.33 -34.91 9.87
C ALA A 98 24.41 -34.18 10.68
N ILE A 99 24.51 -32.85 10.52
CA ILE A 99 25.34 -32.01 11.36
C ILE A 99 24.75 -32.01 12.78
N TYR A 100 25.61 -32.18 13.80
CA TYR A 100 25.25 -31.98 15.19
C TYR A 100 26.35 -31.22 15.90
N ASP A 101 26.05 -29.94 16.25
CA ASP A 101 27.00 -29.02 16.85
C ASP A 101 28.24 -28.82 15.95
N ASN A 102 29.41 -29.23 16.43
CA ASN A 102 30.68 -29.27 15.67
C ASN A 102 30.99 -30.68 15.13
N GLY A 103 30.07 -31.60 15.16
CA GLY A 103 30.20 -33.00 14.78
C GLY A 103 29.04 -33.54 13.97
N THR A 104 28.74 -34.82 14.20
CA THR A 104 27.82 -35.60 13.36
C THR A 104 26.85 -36.41 14.23
N VAL A 105 25.61 -36.53 13.76
CA VAL A 105 24.68 -37.56 14.24
C VAL A 105 24.27 -38.50 13.11
N VAL A 106 24.27 -39.80 13.39
CA VAL A 106 23.75 -40.87 12.54
C VAL A 106 22.42 -41.35 13.10
N ILE A 107 21.37 -41.21 12.32
CA ILE A 107 19.97 -41.44 12.71
C ILE A 107 19.40 -42.56 11.82
N PRO A 108 18.94 -43.71 12.37
CA PRO A 108 18.21 -44.68 11.59
C PRO A 108 16.91 -44.17 11.00
N TYR A 109 16.68 -44.43 9.74
CA TYR A 109 15.37 -44.13 9.14
C TYR A 109 14.34 -45.27 9.42
N GLY A 110 14.79 -46.45 9.79
CA GLY A 110 13.93 -47.61 9.92
C GLY A 110 13.36 -48.08 8.59
N GLN A 111 12.09 -48.45 8.58
CA GLN A 111 11.34 -48.83 7.38
C GLN A 111 11.01 -47.54 6.55
N ALA A 112 10.63 -47.70 5.28
CA ALA A 112 10.30 -46.58 4.38
C ALA A 112 9.26 -45.61 4.96
N ALA A 113 8.38 -46.08 5.84
CA ALA A 113 7.41 -45.26 6.56
C ALA A 113 8.03 -44.19 7.49
N THR A 114 9.30 -44.35 7.89
CA THR A 114 9.97 -43.45 8.84
C THR A 114 10.51 -42.17 8.20
N LYS A 115 10.54 -42.09 6.87
CA LYS A 115 10.79 -40.83 6.14
C LYS A 115 9.63 -39.86 6.27
N LYS A 116 8.47 -40.29 6.79
CA LYS A 116 7.32 -39.46 7.10
C LYS A 116 7.49 -38.87 8.48
N ALA A 117 7.77 -37.59 8.50
CA ALA A 117 8.15 -36.87 9.73
C ALA A 117 6.98 -36.48 10.61
N ILE A 118 5.83 -36.14 10.00
CA ILE A 118 4.65 -35.64 10.67
C ILE A 118 3.44 -36.55 10.42
N THR A 119 2.69 -36.87 11.47
CA THR A 119 1.38 -37.52 11.36
C THR A 119 0.30 -36.59 11.88
N VAL A 120 -0.62 -36.18 11.00
CA VAL A 120 -1.74 -35.30 11.30
C VAL A 120 -3.02 -36.11 11.58
N PHE A 121 -3.93 -35.55 12.38
CA PHE A 121 -5.18 -36.21 12.80
C PHE A 121 -6.37 -35.24 12.60
N LYS A 122 -7.54 -35.78 12.23
CA LYS A 122 -8.79 -35.01 12.09
C LYS A 122 -9.45 -34.65 13.42
N GLY A 123 -9.09 -35.32 14.50
CA GLY A 123 -9.59 -35.05 15.86
C GLY A 123 -8.50 -34.43 16.74
N GLU A 124 -8.89 -33.77 17.82
CA GLU A 124 -8.01 -33.38 18.90
C GLU A 124 -7.51 -34.61 19.67
N ASN A 125 -6.43 -34.45 20.43
CA ASN A 125 -5.82 -35.51 21.22
C ASN A 125 -5.50 -36.76 20.39
N PHE A 126 -5.08 -36.54 19.11
CA PHE A 126 -4.65 -37.61 18.20
C PHE A 126 -5.74 -38.62 17.87
N THR A 127 -6.98 -38.20 17.79
CA THR A 127 -8.15 -39.04 17.50
C THR A 127 -8.61 -38.91 16.04
N GLY A 128 -9.48 -39.81 15.60
CA GLY A 128 -10.04 -39.83 14.24
C GLY A 128 -9.03 -40.36 13.19
N ASP A 129 -9.33 -40.08 11.93
CA ASP A 129 -8.44 -40.48 10.82
C ASP A 129 -7.06 -39.83 10.96
N SER A 130 -6.01 -40.52 10.49
CA SER A 130 -4.65 -39.99 10.49
C SER A 130 -3.98 -40.09 9.12
N LEU A 131 -3.07 -39.17 8.84
CA LEU A 131 -2.25 -39.15 7.64
C LEU A 131 -0.80 -38.80 7.98
N SER A 132 0.15 -39.67 7.56
CA SER A 132 1.56 -39.38 7.70
C SER A 132 2.08 -38.75 6.41
N MET A 133 2.79 -37.62 6.51
CA MET A 133 3.25 -36.83 5.37
C MET A 133 4.76 -36.92 5.19
N ASP A 134 5.19 -36.83 3.93
CA ASP A 134 6.59 -36.91 3.52
C ASP A 134 7.34 -35.60 3.84
N ILE A 135 8.65 -35.74 4.07
CA ILE A 135 9.57 -34.61 4.21
C ILE A 135 9.81 -33.92 2.86
N ASN A 136 10.18 -32.64 2.91
CA ASN A 136 10.52 -31.79 1.76
C ASN A 136 9.40 -31.63 0.72
N THR A 137 8.23 -32.21 0.93
CA THR A 137 7.07 -32.05 0.04
C THR A 137 6.31 -30.79 0.41
N TYR A 138 5.99 -30.00 -0.60
CA TYR A 138 5.20 -28.77 -0.46
C TYR A 138 3.71 -29.12 -0.57
N HIS A 139 3.11 -29.51 0.56
CA HIS A 139 1.69 -29.91 0.60
C HIS A 139 0.78 -28.69 0.58
N ASN A 140 0.52 -28.13 -0.61
CA ASN A 140 -0.38 -27.01 -0.87
C ASN A 140 -1.75 -27.41 -1.40
N ASN A 141 -2.02 -28.71 -1.46
CA ASN A 141 -3.33 -29.29 -1.75
C ASN A 141 -3.53 -30.48 -0.82
N LEU A 142 -4.22 -30.24 0.27
CA LEU A 142 -4.48 -31.25 1.29
C LEU A 142 -5.69 -32.12 0.96
N GLY A 143 -6.48 -31.79 -0.09
CA GLY A 143 -7.65 -32.53 -0.51
C GLY A 143 -8.66 -32.73 0.63
N ALA A 144 -8.96 -33.99 0.97
CA ALA A 144 -9.88 -34.34 2.07
C ALA A 144 -9.38 -33.96 3.49
N TRP A 145 -8.14 -33.46 3.59
CA TRP A 145 -7.54 -33.00 4.84
C TRP A 145 -7.51 -31.47 4.98
N ASP A 146 -7.90 -30.76 3.92
CA ASP A 146 -7.98 -29.31 3.92
C ASP A 146 -8.95 -28.83 5.00
N ASN A 147 -8.48 -27.94 5.86
CA ASN A 147 -9.25 -27.43 7.00
C ASN A 147 -9.76 -28.52 7.98
N ARG A 148 -9.11 -29.68 8.03
CA ARG A 148 -9.52 -30.83 8.85
C ARG A 148 -8.48 -31.31 9.85
N ILE A 149 -7.26 -30.77 9.82
CA ILE A 149 -6.19 -31.13 10.75
C ILE A 149 -6.47 -30.45 12.09
N ARG A 150 -6.59 -31.23 13.18
CA ARG A 150 -6.87 -30.68 14.53
C ARG A 150 -5.80 -31.00 15.56
N SER A 151 -4.98 -32.05 15.32
CA SER A 151 -3.81 -32.38 16.13
C SER A 151 -2.75 -33.08 15.27
N PHE A 152 -1.51 -33.15 15.75
CA PHE A 152 -0.45 -33.83 15.03
C PHE A 152 0.67 -34.31 15.96
N LYS A 153 1.46 -35.25 15.45
CA LYS A 153 2.72 -35.73 16.06
C LYS A 153 3.86 -35.46 15.09
N LEU A 154 4.91 -34.81 15.54
CA LEU A 154 6.14 -34.53 14.81
C LEU A 154 7.28 -35.30 15.48
N ARG A 155 8.01 -36.08 14.70
CA ARG A 155 9.12 -36.90 15.20
C ARG A 155 10.34 -36.02 15.51
N ARG A 156 11.14 -36.43 16.49
CA ARG A 156 12.41 -35.78 16.82
C ARG A 156 13.36 -35.77 15.62
N GLY A 157 14.13 -34.70 15.47
CA GLY A 157 15.01 -34.46 14.34
C GLY A 157 14.32 -33.87 13.12
N PHE A 158 13.07 -33.37 13.26
CA PHE A 158 12.32 -32.75 12.19
C PHE A 158 11.72 -31.42 12.61
N MET A 159 11.46 -30.62 11.61
CA MET A 159 10.71 -29.37 11.69
C MET A 159 9.49 -29.46 10.79
N ALA A 160 8.38 -28.87 11.18
CA ALA A 160 7.20 -28.74 10.32
C ALA A 160 6.58 -27.37 10.44
N THR A 161 6.08 -26.85 9.33
CA THR A 161 5.29 -25.62 9.27
C THR A 161 3.87 -25.94 8.84
N LEU A 162 2.91 -25.45 9.60
CA LEU A 162 1.50 -25.45 9.26
C LEU A 162 1.08 -24.01 8.96
N ALA A 163 0.19 -23.80 7.98
CA ALA A 163 -0.33 -22.49 7.64
C ALA A 163 -1.82 -22.55 7.23
N ASN A 164 -2.51 -21.44 7.41
CA ASN A 164 -3.94 -21.34 7.12
C ASN A 164 -4.23 -21.34 5.62
N ASN A 165 -3.37 -20.72 4.80
CA ASN A 165 -3.57 -20.68 3.35
C ASN A 165 -2.76 -21.77 2.65
N ALA A 166 -3.31 -22.34 1.59
CA ALA A 166 -2.69 -23.40 0.80
C ALA A 166 -1.30 -23.05 0.22
N ASN A 167 -1.00 -21.76 0.06
CA ASN A 167 0.30 -21.29 -0.39
C ASN A 167 1.30 -20.99 0.74
N GLY A 168 1.02 -21.45 1.98
CA GLY A 168 1.91 -21.25 3.13
C GLY A 168 1.81 -19.87 3.80
N THR A 169 0.91 -19.01 3.33
CA THR A 169 0.63 -17.69 3.93
C THR A 169 -0.52 -17.73 4.94
N GLY A 170 -1.00 -16.58 5.36
CA GLY A 170 -1.94 -16.45 6.47
C GLY A 170 -1.21 -16.67 7.80
N PHE A 171 -1.96 -16.92 8.87
CA PHE A 171 -1.32 -17.33 10.12
C PHE A 171 -0.60 -18.66 9.91
N SER A 172 0.68 -18.69 10.22
CA SER A 172 1.50 -19.89 10.10
C SER A 172 2.40 -20.05 11.32
N LYS A 173 2.73 -21.28 11.65
CA LYS A 173 3.57 -21.59 12.81
C LYS A 173 4.56 -22.70 12.48
N VAL A 174 5.81 -22.50 12.90
CA VAL A 174 6.88 -23.49 12.83
C VAL A 174 6.90 -24.30 14.12
N TYR A 175 7.05 -25.58 13.99
CA TYR A 175 7.20 -26.53 15.08
C TYR A 175 8.50 -27.31 14.88
N ILE A 176 9.33 -27.39 15.90
CA ILE A 176 10.64 -28.04 15.88
C ILE A 176 10.68 -29.14 16.97
N ALA A 177 10.90 -30.35 16.54
CA ALA A 177 11.12 -31.50 17.39
C ALA A 177 12.61 -31.86 17.33
N ASP A 178 13.46 -31.08 18.01
CA ASP A 178 14.92 -31.16 17.94
C ASP A 178 15.46 -32.39 18.68
N ASP A 179 15.17 -32.51 19.97
CA ASP A 179 15.69 -33.56 20.86
C ASP A 179 14.63 -34.60 21.28
N ALA A 180 13.36 -34.31 21.12
CA ALA A 180 12.24 -35.17 21.48
C ALA A 180 11.09 -35.04 20.50
N ASP A 181 10.24 -36.06 20.41
CA ASP A 181 8.98 -36.01 19.66
C ASP A 181 8.12 -34.88 20.18
N LEU A 182 7.53 -34.12 19.27
CA LEU A 182 6.57 -33.05 19.59
C LEU A 182 5.15 -33.53 19.31
N ASN A 183 4.33 -33.57 20.35
CA ASN A 183 2.92 -33.93 20.26
C ASN A 183 2.07 -32.71 20.51
N VAL A 184 1.34 -32.25 19.47
CA VAL A 184 0.43 -31.12 19.56
C VAL A 184 -1.02 -31.69 19.58
N ALA A 185 -1.55 -31.79 20.79
CA ALA A 185 -2.87 -32.39 21.03
C ALA A 185 -4.03 -31.54 20.52
N GLN A 186 -3.82 -30.24 20.41
CA GLN A 186 -4.79 -29.27 19.93
C GLN A 186 -4.05 -28.12 19.22
N LEU A 187 -4.55 -27.71 18.06
CA LEU A 187 -3.98 -26.57 17.35
C LEU A 187 -4.14 -25.26 18.15
N PRO A 188 -3.21 -24.31 17.99
CA PRO A 188 -3.28 -23.02 18.65
C PRO A 188 -4.43 -22.18 18.13
N ASP A 189 -4.72 -21.12 18.86
CA ASP A 189 -5.63 -20.07 18.40
C ASP A 189 -5.14 -19.50 17.06
N GLY A 190 -6.05 -19.07 16.20
CA GLY A 190 -5.72 -18.66 14.83
C GLY A 190 -5.60 -19.80 13.81
N MET A 191 -5.41 -21.06 14.25
CA MET A 191 -5.52 -22.26 13.40
C MET A 191 -6.75 -23.11 13.72
N ASN A 192 -7.38 -22.90 14.87
CA ASN A 192 -8.52 -23.64 15.34
C ASN A 192 -9.82 -22.97 14.86
N ALA A 193 -10.71 -23.73 14.22
CA ALA A 193 -12.02 -23.30 13.73
C ALA A 193 -13.18 -24.02 14.44
N GLY A 194 -13.02 -24.36 15.72
CA GLY A 194 -14.02 -25.12 16.50
C GLY A 194 -14.00 -26.61 16.15
N ASP A 195 -14.97 -27.08 15.37
CA ASP A 195 -15.06 -28.48 14.95
C ASP A 195 -14.16 -28.83 13.74
N SER A 196 -13.41 -27.89 13.22
CA SER A 196 -12.47 -28.01 12.10
C SER A 196 -11.18 -27.20 12.38
N SER A 197 -10.39 -26.94 11.36
CA SER A 197 -9.22 -26.04 11.43
C SER A 197 -9.22 -25.09 10.24
N PHE A 198 -8.27 -24.12 10.26
CA PHE A 198 -7.94 -23.28 9.12
C PHE A 198 -6.73 -23.79 8.33
N VAL A 199 -6.16 -24.95 8.69
CA VAL A 199 -4.92 -25.44 8.11
C VAL A 199 -5.13 -25.98 6.70
N SER A 200 -4.52 -25.32 5.71
CA SER A 200 -4.52 -25.68 4.30
C SER A 200 -3.12 -25.97 3.73
N PHE A 201 -2.08 -25.86 4.55
CA PHE A 201 -0.69 -26.08 4.16
C PHE A 201 0.07 -26.82 5.23
N VAL A 202 0.90 -27.78 4.80
CA VAL A 202 1.89 -28.48 5.66
C VAL A 202 3.17 -28.67 4.88
N ARG A 203 4.33 -28.39 5.52
CA ARG A 203 5.63 -28.73 4.98
C ARG A 203 6.54 -29.18 6.11
N ALA A 204 7.13 -30.38 5.97
CA ALA A 204 8.06 -30.94 6.95
C ALA A 204 9.48 -30.97 6.39
N PHE A 205 10.47 -30.78 7.25
CA PHE A 205 11.89 -30.70 6.91
C PHE A 205 12.72 -31.53 7.84
N GLN A 206 13.89 -31.95 7.38
CA GLN A 206 14.94 -32.52 8.25
C GLN A 206 15.59 -31.37 9.01
N TRP A 207 15.66 -31.46 10.34
CA TRP A 207 16.32 -30.46 11.18
C TRP A 207 17.82 -30.71 11.24
N GLU A 208 18.67 -29.67 11.12
CA GLU A 208 20.11 -29.73 11.32
C GLU A 208 20.50 -28.99 12.59
N TRP A 209 21.40 -29.59 13.40
CA TRP A 209 21.85 -29.03 14.67
C TRP A 209 23.20 -28.32 14.49
N VAL A 210 23.22 -27.23 13.73
CA VAL A 210 24.45 -26.48 13.45
C VAL A 210 24.93 -25.70 14.68
N SER A 211 26.24 -25.36 14.70
CA SER A 211 26.79 -24.44 15.71
C SER A 211 26.47 -22.98 15.34
N LYS A 212 26.60 -22.07 16.30
CA LYS A 212 26.35 -20.63 16.06
C LYS A 212 27.21 -20.00 14.97
N LYS A 213 28.40 -20.57 14.74
CA LYS A 213 29.43 -20.04 13.85
C LYS A 213 29.20 -20.40 12.39
N GLY A 214 29.06 -19.38 11.54
CA GLY A 214 28.89 -19.50 10.09
C GLY A 214 29.78 -18.57 9.28
N LYS A 215 29.64 -18.58 7.95
CA LYS A 215 30.38 -17.70 7.04
C LYS A 215 29.41 -17.03 6.06
N ALA A 216 29.47 -15.73 5.92
CA ALA A 216 28.75 -14.99 4.89
C ALA A 216 29.47 -15.11 3.53
N GLY A 217 28.71 -15.23 2.44
CA GLY A 217 29.19 -15.38 1.08
C GLY A 217 29.36 -16.81 0.62
N ASN A 218 30.06 -17.00 -0.49
CA ASN A 218 30.41 -18.32 -1.05
C ASN A 218 31.84 -18.71 -0.63
N PRO A 219 32.03 -19.22 0.58
CA PRO A 219 33.38 -19.51 1.08
C PRO A 219 34.09 -20.58 0.29
N GLY A 220 33.36 -21.38 -0.50
CA GLY A 220 33.87 -22.60 -1.09
C GLY A 220 34.01 -23.74 -0.07
N VAL A 221 34.03 -24.97 -0.54
CA VAL A 221 34.15 -26.16 0.31
C VAL A 221 35.46 -26.17 1.09
N GLY A 222 36.57 -25.78 0.45
CA GLY A 222 37.89 -25.72 1.05
C GLY A 222 37.94 -24.72 2.21
N SER A 223 37.44 -23.48 1.99
CA SER A 223 37.42 -22.47 3.01
C SER A 223 36.47 -22.75 4.17
N SER A 224 35.32 -23.35 3.90
CA SER A 224 34.37 -23.82 4.94
C SER A 224 35.03 -24.87 5.84
N ASN A 225 35.81 -25.76 5.25
CA ASN A 225 36.56 -26.77 5.97
C ASN A 225 37.69 -26.15 6.80
N LEU A 226 38.47 -25.23 6.23
CA LEU A 226 39.54 -24.52 6.94
C LEU A 226 39.03 -23.74 8.14
N LEU A 227 37.93 -23.04 7.99
CA LEU A 227 37.32 -22.20 9.05
C LEU A 227 36.50 -23.02 10.05
N ASN A 228 36.21 -24.27 9.74
CA ASN A 228 35.41 -25.13 10.59
C ASN A 228 34.03 -24.54 10.91
N VAL A 229 33.30 -24.07 9.87
CA VAL A 229 31.92 -23.58 9.98
C VAL A 229 30.91 -24.67 9.63
N THR A 230 29.70 -24.55 10.17
CA THR A 230 28.63 -25.52 9.98
C THR A 230 27.45 -24.94 9.20
N SER A 231 27.48 -23.65 8.86
CA SER A 231 26.44 -22.98 8.08
C SER A 231 26.99 -21.82 7.25
N TYR A 232 26.29 -21.47 6.17
CA TYR A 232 26.55 -20.31 5.33
C TYR A 232 25.28 -19.77 4.67
N TYR A 233 25.35 -18.54 4.14
CA TYR A 233 24.40 -17.96 3.22
C TYR A 233 25.15 -17.07 2.20
N ASN A 234 24.53 -16.71 1.08
CA ASN A 234 25.22 -16.02 -0.01
C ASN A 234 24.33 -15.06 -0.83
N TRP A 235 23.40 -14.39 -0.20
CA TRP A 235 22.46 -13.42 -0.81
C TRP A 235 21.60 -13.95 -1.94
N SER A 236 21.49 -15.27 -2.10
CA SER A 236 20.84 -15.90 -3.24
C SER A 236 20.10 -17.18 -2.81
N ALA A 237 19.46 -17.85 -3.78
CA ALA A 237 18.87 -19.17 -3.59
C ALA A 237 19.82 -20.30 -4.02
N ASP A 238 20.95 -19.99 -4.63
CA ASP A 238 21.87 -20.98 -5.20
C ASP A 238 22.91 -21.39 -4.17
N ARG A 239 23.07 -22.69 -4.00
CA ARG A 239 24.16 -23.24 -3.16
C ARG A 239 25.50 -22.97 -3.81
N MET A 240 26.57 -22.84 -3.00
CA MET A 240 27.92 -22.73 -3.52
C MET A 240 28.30 -23.97 -4.35
N SER A 241 29.13 -23.79 -5.38
CA SER A 241 29.59 -24.86 -6.23
C SER A 241 30.34 -25.91 -5.42
N GLY A 242 30.02 -27.19 -5.65
CA GLY A 242 30.65 -28.33 -4.95
C GLY A 242 30.20 -28.51 -3.48
N ASP A 243 29.17 -27.81 -3.02
CA ASP A 243 28.57 -28.01 -1.69
C ASP A 243 28.09 -29.47 -1.53
N PRO A 244 28.73 -30.31 -0.68
CA PRO A 244 28.34 -31.69 -0.50
C PRO A 244 27.01 -31.86 0.23
N GLN A 245 26.41 -30.78 0.71
CA GLN A 245 25.16 -30.73 1.52
C GLN A 245 25.23 -31.62 2.78
N THR A 246 26.42 -31.87 3.28
CA THR A 246 26.67 -32.75 4.44
C THR A 246 27.33 -32.01 5.60
N ASP A 247 28.36 -31.20 5.33
CA ASP A 247 29.15 -30.53 6.36
C ASP A 247 28.69 -29.11 6.69
N VAL A 248 27.89 -28.51 5.83
CA VAL A 248 27.39 -27.13 6.01
C VAL A 248 25.92 -27.00 5.62
N GLU A 249 25.15 -26.34 6.46
CA GLU A 249 23.77 -25.97 6.14
C GLU A 249 23.77 -24.66 5.33
N PHE A 250 22.96 -24.63 4.30
CA PHE A 250 22.71 -23.43 3.48
C PHE A 250 21.41 -22.75 3.87
N SER A 251 21.45 -21.44 4.05
CA SER A 251 20.27 -20.58 4.23
C SER A 251 20.09 -19.68 3.00
N PRO A 252 19.10 -19.90 2.14
CA PRO A 252 18.79 -19.00 1.03
C PRO A 252 18.28 -17.65 1.54
N GLN A 253 18.45 -16.60 0.73
CA GLN A 253 17.98 -15.26 1.03
C GLN A 253 17.13 -14.72 -0.10
N PHE A 254 16.01 -14.08 0.23
CA PHE A 254 15.39 -13.09 -0.63
C PHE A 254 16.22 -11.79 -0.53
N HIS A 255 16.98 -11.46 -1.57
CA HIS A 255 17.81 -10.25 -1.55
C HIS A 255 16.92 -9.00 -1.54
N HIS A 256 15.92 -8.97 -2.42
CA HIS A 256 14.92 -7.92 -2.50
C HIS A 256 13.60 -8.46 -3.07
N ALA A 257 12.58 -7.62 -3.18
CA ALA A 257 11.31 -8.00 -3.77
C ALA A 257 11.47 -8.57 -5.20
N GLY A 258 10.97 -9.78 -5.39
CA GLY A 258 11.00 -10.49 -6.68
C GLY A 258 12.29 -11.24 -7.00
N TRP A 259 13.35 -11.12 -6.21
CA TRP A 259 14.58 -11.88 -6.46
C TRP A 259 15.25 -12.39 -5.18
N PRO A 260 15.63 -13.68 -5.13
CA PRO A 260 15.19 -14.77 -6.03
C PRO A 260 13.68 -14.96 -6.04
N SER A 261 13.12 -15.61 -7.05
CA SER A 261 11.68 -15.86 -7.10
C SER A 261 11.22 -16.77 -5.94
N ALA A 262 9.97 -16.59 -5.48
CA ALA A 262 9.37 -17.48 -4.48
C ALA A 262 9.36 -18.94 -4.96
N GLY A 263 9.14 -19.21 -6.24
CA GLY A 263 9.19 -20.54 -6.83
C GLY A 263 10.55 -21.19 -6.68
N THR A 264 11.64 -20.45 -6.90
CA THR A 264 13.02 -20.93 -6.71
C THR A 264 13.26 -21.32 -5.24
N ILE A 265 12.92 -20.44 -4.29
CA ILE A 265 13.07 -20.72 -2.86
C ILE A 265 12.19 -21.91 -2.43
N ASN A 266 10.94 -21.94 -2.85
CA ASN A 266 9.99 -23.00 -2.47
C ASN A 266 10.41 -24.39 -2.99
N ALA A 267 11.12 -24.45 -4.12
CA ALA A 267 11.62 -25.69 -4.70
C ALA A 267 12.83 -26.28 -3.94
N LEU A 268 13.49 -25.48 -3.07
CA LEU A 268 14.66 -25.95 -2.34
C LEU A 268 14.30 -27.08 -1.37
N GLN A 269 15.16 -28.06 -1.32
CA GLN A 269 15.09 -29.18 -0.40
C GLN A 269 16.29 -29.14 0.56
N ASN A 270 16.18 -29.79 1.70
CA ASN A 270 17.25 -29.89 2.72
C ASN A 270 17.72 -28.49 3.21
N THR A 271 16.78 -27.59 3.37
CA THR A 271 16.99 -26.23 3.84
C THR A 271 15.82 -25.85 4.74
N THR A 272 16.13 -25.45 5.97
CA THR A 272 15.13 -25.21 7.02
C THR A 272 14.89 -23.73 7.30
N HIS A 273 15.78 -22.86 6.84
CA HIS A 273 15.77 -21.44 7.12
C HIS A 273 15.77 -20.63 5.82
N VAL A 274 15.15 -19.46 5.84
CA VAL A 274 15.19 -18.46 4.78
C VAL A 274 15.43 -17.09 5.38
N LEU A 275 16.32 -16.31 4.79
CA LEU A 275 16.58 -14.93 5.19
C LEU A 275 15.69 -13.96 4.42
N GLY A 276 15.27 -12.91 5.07
CA GLY A 276 14.54 -11.80 4.47
C GLY A 276 15.44 -10.86 3.65
N TYR A 277 14.91 -9.70 3.28
CA TYR A 277 15.56 -8.77 2.35
C TYR A 277 16.87 -8.21 2.91
N ASN A 278 17.86 -8.07 2.00
CA ASN A 278 19.16 -7.50 2.32
C ASN A 278 19.05 -5.98 2.45
N GLU A 279 19.62 -5.41 3.48
CA GLU A 279 19.76 -3.98 3.77
C GLU A 279 18.68 -3.05 3.21
N PRO A 280 17.38 -3.29 3.51
CA PRO A 280 16.29 -2.49 2.93
C PRO A 280 16.28 -1.04 3.46
N ASP A 281 17.06 -0.71 4.48
CA ASP A 281 17.25 0.65 5.01
C ASP A 281 18.47 1.38 4.39
N ASN A 282 19.23 0.73 3.51
CA ASN A 282 20.43 1.31 2.87
C ASN A 282 20.08 2.21 1.68
N THR A 283 19.72 3.45 1.96
CA THR A 283 19.40 4.45 0.92
C THR A 283 20.64 4.98 0.18
N ASN A 284 21.86 4.61 0.63
CA ASN A 284 23.10 5.06 0.01
C ASN A 284 23.55 4.13 -1.13
N ASP A 285 23.02 2.94 -1.22
CA ASP A 285 23.28 2.00 -2.31
C ASP A 285 21.99 1.51 -2.96
N SER A 286 21.71 2.00 -4.16
CA SER A 286 20.50 1.62 -4.92
C SER A 286 20.47 0.14 -5.31
N LYS A 287 21.62 -0.56 -5.31
CA LYS A 287 21.68 -2.00 -5.60
C LYS A 287 21.08 -2.85 -4.47
N GLU A 288 20.99 -2.30 -3.27
CA GLU A 288 20.33 -2.91 -2.13
C GLU A 288 18.79 -2.79 -2.18
N HIS A 289 18.25 -2.08 -3.18
CA HIS A 289 16.81 -1.90 -3.37
C HIS A 289 16.10 -1.40 -2.10
N PRO A 290 16.46 -0.21 -1.58
CA PRO A 290 15.92 0.28 -0.32
C PRO A 290 14.40 0.39 -0.36
N ALA A 291 13.75 -0.05 0.71
CA ALA A 291 12.31 -0.07 0.84
C ALA A 291 11.87 0.26 2.27
N SER A 292 10.72 0.90 2.43
CA SER A 292 10.17 1.19 3.74
C SER A 292 9.68 -0.10 4.44
N PRO A 293 9.61 -0.13 5.80
CA PRO A 293 9.01 -1.26 6.51
C PRO A 293 7.57 -1.56 6.06
N VAL A 294 6.82 -0.51 5.68
CA VAL A 294 5.44 -0.63 5.19
C VAL A 294 5.38 -1.34 3.84
N ASP A 295 6.33 -1.08 2.95
CA ASP A 295 6.36 -1.74 1.63
C ASP A 295 6.86 -3.17 1.76
N VAL A 296 7.88 -3.39 2.57
CA VAL A 296 8.40 -4.75 2.83
C VAL A 296 7.33 -5.64 3.47
N ILE A 297 6.55 -5.14 4.41
CA ILE A 297 5.52 -5.96 5.08
C ILE A 297 4.40 -6.39 4.13
N LYS A 298 4.05 -5.59 3.12
CA LYS A 298 3.09 -5.98 2.08
C LYS A 298 3.56 -7.19 1.28
N MET A 299 4.87 -7.32 1.06
CA MET A 299 5.49 -8.40 0.31
C MET A 299 5.95 -9.57 1.19
N TRP A 300 5.92 -9.42 2.50
CA TRP A 300 6.37 -10.43 3.46
C TRP A 300 5.69 -11.81 3.32
N PRO A 301 4.41 -11.91 2.95
CA PRO A 301 3.78 -13.19 2.65
C PRO A 301 4.55 -14.06 1.64
N THR A 302 5.30 -13.45 0.71
CA THR A 302 6.16 -14.17 -0.25
C THR A 302 7.27 -14.97 0.46
N VAL A 303 7.88 -14.41 1.51
CA VAL A 303 8.90 -15.09 2.31
C VAL A 303 8.28 -16.24 3.11
N MET A 304 7.09 -16.02 3.65
CA MET A 304 6.35 -17.03 4.44
C MET A 304 5.96 -18.27 3.63
N GLN A 305 5.71 -18.11 2.31
CA GLN A 305 5.32 -19.20 1.40
C GLN A 305 6.28 -20.39 1.42
N SER A 306 7.57 -20.17 1.68
CA SER A 306 8.56 -21.23 1.74
C SER A 306 8.24 -22.32 2.79
N GLY A 307 7.52 -21.97 3.84
CA GLY A 307 7.33 -22.83 5.01
C GLY A 307 8.60 -23.02 5.85
N MET A 308 9.73 -22.43 5.46
CA MET A 308 10.98 -22.44 6.24
C MET A 308 10.89 -21.49 7.43
N ARG A 309 11.77 -21.60 8.43
CA ARG A 309 11.94 -20.57 9.45
C ARG A 309 12.36 -19.27 8.75
N ALA A 310 11.60 -18.21 8.97
CA ALA A 310 11.78 -16.94 8.29
C ALA A 310 12.53 -15.95 9.17
N GLY A 311 13.71 -15.53 8.73
CA GLY A 311 14.47 -14.44 9.31
C GLY A 311 13.96 -13.10 8.81
N SER A 312 13.94 -12.08 9.67
CA SER A 312 13.56 -10.71 9.27
C SER A 312 14.42 -10.20 8.12
N PRO A 313 14.04 -9.11 7.45
CA PRO A 313 15.01 -8.35 6.67
C PRO A 313 16.24 -8.00 7.52
N ALA A 314 17.39 -7.80 6.87
CA ALA A 314 18.67 -7.51 7.50
C ALA A 314 19.03 -6.02 7.36
N PRO A 315 18.62 -5.11 8.25
CA PRO A 315 19.02 -3.71 8.20
C PRO A 315 20.50 -3.53 8.49
N THR A 316 21.04 -2.39 8.04
CA THR A 316 22.47 -2.01 8.16
C THR A 316 22.91 -1.76 9.62
N SER A 317 21.98 -1.61 10.54
CA SER A 317 22.28 -1.30 11.95
C SER A 317 21.27 -1.89 12.92
N ALA A 318 21.76 -2.39 14.04
CA ALA A 318 20.93 -2.84 15.15
C ALA A 318 20.03 -1.72 15.73
N TRP A 319 20.45 -0.46 15.59
CA TRP A 319 19.77 0.72 16.14
C TRP A 319 18.79 1.38 15.17
N SER A 320 18.64 0.82 13.96
CA SER A 320 17.71 1.35 12.97
C SER A 320 16.26 1.28 13.47
N GLY A 321 15.55 2.41 13.47
CA GLY A 321 14.11 2.46 13.75
C GLY A 321 13.25 1.67 12.76
N TRP A 322 13.83 1.29 11.63
CA TRP A 322 13.24 0.42 10.63
C TRP A 322 12.84 -0.95 11.25
N ASN A 323 13.73 -1.51 12.09
CA ASN A 323 13.52 -2.78 12.78
C ASN A 323 12.24 -2.82 13.60
N SER A 324 12.11 -1.88 14.55
CA SER A 324 10.95 -1.86 15.46
C SER A 324 9.64 -1.64 14.71
N THR A 325 9.65 -0.82 13.66
CA THR A 325 8.49 -0.60 12.80
C THR A 325 8.08 -1.88 12.08
N PHE A 326 9.04 -2.61 11.49
CA PHE A 326 8.77 -3.87 10.81
C PHE A 326 8.17 -4.93 11.74
N PHE A 327 8.76 -5.15 12.94
CA PHE A 327 8.23 -6.14 13.88
C PHE A 327 6.84 -5.79 14.41
N ASN A 328 6.58 -4.53 14.69
CA ASN A 328 5.26 -4.07 15.09
C ASN A 328 4.20 -4.33 14.00
N LEU A 329 4.55 -4.07 12.74
CA LEU A 329 3.67 -4.36 11.61
C LEU A 329 3.45 -5.87 11.44
N ALA A 330 4.51 -6.68 11.48
CA ALA A 330 4.42 -8.13 11.34
C ALA A 330 3.51 -8.74 12.43
N ASP A 331 3.71 -8.34 13.68
CA ASP A 331 2.88 -8.82 14.80
C ASP A 331 1.43 -8.36 14.70
N SER A 332 1.19 -7.13 14.24
CA SER A 332 -0.17 -6.60 14.06
C SER A 332 -0.96 -7.33 12.97
N LEU A 333 -0.25 -7.86 11.98
CA LEU A 333 -0.83 -8.61 10.85
C LEU A 333 -0.81 -10.13 11.07
N ASN A 334 -0.35 -10.60 12.21
CA ASN A 334 -0.10 -12.00 12.48
C ASN A 334 0.83 -12.67 11.44
N TYR A 335 1.78 -11.93 10.89
CA TYR A 335 2.78 -12.46 9.96
C TYR A 335 3.95 -13.06 10.70
N ARG A 336 4.29 -14.28 10.32
CA ARG A 336 5.36 -15.03 10.97
C ARG A 336 6.74 -14.48 10.60
N VAL A 337 7.52 -14.16 11.64
CA VAL A 337 8.96 -13.87 11.60
C VAL A 337 9.57 -14.64 12.74
N ASP A 338 10.43 -15.60 12.46
CA ASP A 338 10.89 -16.58 13.46
C ASP A 338 12.15 -16.12 14.19
N PHE A 339 13.00 -15.31 13.56
CA PHE A 339 14.22 -14.75 14.12
C PHE A 339 14.59 -13.40 13.50
N VAL A 340 15.40 -12.63 14.19
CA VAL A 340 15.91 -11.32 13.73
C VAL A 340 17.16 -11.52 12.91
N VAL A 341 17.32 -10.75 11.84
CA VAL A 341 18.55 -10.71 11.03
C VAL A 341 19.09 -9.28 11.05
N VAL A 342 20.43 -9.13 11.12
CA VAL A 342 21.08 -7.83 11.22
C VAL A 342 22.51 -7.87 10.67
N HIS A 343 23.01 -6.72 10.15
CA HIS A 343 24.41 -6.47 9.84
C HIS A 343 25.03 -5.56 10.90
N ILE A 344 26.28 -5.84 11.32
CA ILE A 344 26.98 -5.07 12.34
C ILE A 344 28.41 -4.77 11.91
N TYR A 345 28.66 -3.55 11.41
CA TYR A 345 29.94 -3.07 10.94
C TYR A 345 30.37 -1.79 11.70
N GLU A 346 30.30 -1.82 13.00
CA GLU A 346 30.70 -0.66 13.78
C GLU A 346 32.20 -0.70 14.13
N PRO A 347 32.89 0.45 14.21
CA PRO A 347 34.30 0.51 14.61
C PRO A 347 34.45 0.15 16.09
N ASN A 348 35.56 -0.55 16.39
CA ASN A 348 35.96 -0.91 17.76
C ASN A 348 34.94 -1.75 18.51
N LEU A 349 34.21 -2.62 17.81
CA LEU A 349 33.35 -3.62 18.43
C LEU A 349 34.13 -4.48 19.45
N ASN A 350 33.44 -4.97 20.45
CA ASN A 350 33.93 -5.93 21.43
C ASN A 350 32.75 -6.79 21.90
N GLY A 351 33.03 -7.82 22.69
CA GLY A 351 31.99 -8.74 23.17
C GLY A 351 30.86 -8.08 23.92
N SER A 352 31.12 -7.04 24.72
CA SER A 352 30.08 -6.29 25.42
C SER A 352 29.20 -5.48 24.49
N SER A 353 29.82 -4.74 23.57
CA SER A 353 29.06 -3.93 22.62
C SER A 353 28.19 -4.79 21.67
N LEU A 354 28.68 -5.95 21.26
CA LEU A 354 27.86 -6.93 20.50
C LEU A 354 26.66 -7.42 21.30
N LYS A 355 26.88 -7.69 22.61
CA LYS A 355 25.78 -8.11 23.50
C LYS A 355 24.69 -7.04 23.61
N ASP A 356 25.06 -5.76 23.74
CA ASP A 356 24.10 -4.67 23.82
C ASP A 356 23.20 -4.61 22.56
N ARG A 357 23.76 -4.88 21.36
CA ARG A 357 23.00 -4.92 20.10
C ARG A 357 22.06 -6.10 20.04
N VAL A 358 22.54 -7.27 20.42
CA VAL A 358 21.74 -8.50 20.46
C VAL A 358 20.58 -8.36 21.45
N ASP A 359 20.83 -7.84 22.64
CA ASP A 359 19.78 -7.64 23.65
C ASP A 359 18.77 -6.59 23.21
N HIS A 360 19.23 -5.49 22.59
CA HIS A 360 18.35 -4.47 22.03
C HIS A 360 17.43 -5.07 20.96
N LEU A 361 17.98 -5.78 19.98
CA LEU A 361 17.22 -6.41 18.88
C LEU A 361 16.21 -7.44 19.40
N ASN A 362 16.62 -8.29 20.36
CA ASN A 362 15.72 -9.23 21.00
C ASN A 362 14.55 -8.52 21.70
N SER A 363 14.83 -7.40 22.38
CA SER A 363 13.81 -6.61 23.05
C SER A 363 12.80 -5.99 22.06
N ILE A 364 13.27 -5.27 21.04
CA ILE A 364 12.38 -4.59 20.08
C ILE A 364 11.66 -5.54 19.13
N SER A 365 12.12 -6.79 19.02
CA SER A 365 11.50 -7.87 18.25
C SER A 365 10.61 -8.79 19.11
N HIS A 366 10.32 -8.37 20.33
CA HIS A 366 9.43 -9.08 21.27
C HIS A 366 9.92 -10.48 21.65
N GLY A 367 11.24 -10.68 21.77
CA GLY A 367 11.87 -11.91 22.25
C GLY A 367 12.33 -12.87 21.14
N ARG A 368 12.38 -12.45 19.87
CA ARG A 368 12.93 -13.27 18.78
C ARG A 368 14.43 -13.44 18.93
N PRO A 369 14.98 -14.67 18.70
CA PRO A 369 16.42 -14.87 18.67
C PRO A 369 17.08 -14.12 17.51
N VAL A 370 18.34 -13.74 17.67
CA VAL A 370 19.06 -12.89 16.74
C VAL A 370 20.07 -13.71 15.91
N TRP A 371 20.15 -13.43 14.62
CA TRP A 371 21.21 -13.83 13.71
C TRP A 371 21.98 -12.60 13.24
N ILE A 372 23.27 -12.56 13.50
CA ILE A 372 24.15 -11.55 12.90
C ILE A 372 24.67 -12.15 11.59
N THR A 373 24.04 -11.76 10.47
CA THR A 373 24.38 -12.36 9.17
C THR A 373 25.61 -11.74 8.53
N GLU A 374 25.99 -10.56 8.93
CA GLU A 374 27.26 -9.96 8.55
C GLU A 374 27.85 -9.18 9.73
N TRP A 375 29.08 -9.46 10.06
CA TRP A 375 29.79 -8.68 11.06
C TRP A 375 31.30 -8.73 10.86
N ASN A 376 31.96 -7.63 11.26
CA ASN A 376 33.42 -7.58 11.37
C ASN A 376 33.82 -6.42 12.28
N ASN A 377 35.12 -6.22 12.52
CA ASN A 377 35.70 -5.06 13.19
C ASN A 377 35.63 -3.82 12.27
N GLY A 378 34.47 -3.17 12.21
CA GLY A 378 34.19 -2.15 11.22
C GLY A 378 34.21 -2.64 9.78
N ALA A 379 34.32 -1.74 8.83
CA ALA A 379 34.39 -1.99 7.40
C ALA A 379 35.23 -0.91 6.69
N ASN A 380 35.41 -1.01 5.37
CA ASN A 380 36.18 -0.05 4.60
C ASN A 380 35.56 1.37 4.52
N TRP A 381 34.32 1.52 4.95
CA TRP A 381 33.62 2.80 5.09
C TRP A 381 33.52 3.32 6.53
N THR A 382 34.06 2.58 7.52
CA THR A 382 34.09 3.01 8.93
C THR A 382 35.44 3.68 9.27
N ASN A 383 35.49 4.46 10.35
CA ASN A 383 36.59 5.34 10.70
C ASN A 383 37.45 4.82 11.85
N GLU A 384 37.60 3.51 12.02
CA GLU A 384 38.49 2.96 13.03
C GLU A 384 39.95 3.09 12.64
N THR A 385 40.81 3.26 13.64
CA THR A 385 42.26 3.38 13.43
C THR A 385 42.90 2.00 13.39
N TRP A 386 43.58 1.69 12.29
CA TRP A 386 44.39 0.48 12.15
C TRP A 386 45.86 0.79 12.44
N PRO A 387 46.63 -0.19 12.94
CA PRO A 387 48.09 0.01 13.14
C PRO A 387 48.83 0.49 11.88
N ASP A 388 48.48 -0.10 10.71
CA ASP A 388 49.13 0.23 9.44
C ASP A 388 48.07 0.60 8.37
N ASN A 389 48.29 1.73 7.68
CA ASN A 389 47.58 2.12 6.45
C ASN A 389 46.05 1.93 6.45
N ASN A 390 45.39 2.23 7.59
CA ASN A 390 43.94 2.08 7.73
C ASN A 390 43.42 0.66 7.36
N GLY A 391 44.22 -0.39 7.63
CA GLY A 391 43.84 -1.76 7.34
C GLY A 391 44.09 -2.21 5.89
N ARG A 392 44.79 -1.44 5.08
CA ARG A 392 45.12 -1.77 3.68
C ARG A 392 46.61 -1.62 3.44
N PRO A 393 47.31 -2.58 2.88
CA PRO A 393 46.97 -4.00 2.74
C PRO A 393 47.06 -4.76 4.06
N TYR A 394 46.96 -6.09 4.02
CA TYR A 394 47.21 -6.94 5.19
C TYR A 394 48.64 -6.81 5.66
N THR A 395 48.82 -6.51 6.96
CA THR A 395 50.14 -6.50 7.64
C THR A 395 50.10 -7.33 8.90
N ALA A 396 51.26 -7.73 9.44
CA ALA A 396 51.31 -8.50 10.67
C ALA A 396 50.67 -7.75 11.84
N ALA A 397 50.81 -6.42 11.91
CA ALA A 397 50.25 -5.56 12.96
C ALA A 397 48.70 -5.50 12.84
N ASN A 398 48.20 -5.32 11.63
CA ASN A 398 46.77 -5.32 11.34
C ASN A 398 46.15 -6.70 11.60
N GLY A 399 46.81 -7.79 11.20
CA GLY A 399 46.39 -9.18 11.45
C GLY A 399 46.33 -9.50 12.95
N GLU A 400 47.24 -8.97 13.74
CA GLU A 400 47.27 -9.13 15.19
C GLU A 400 46.10 -8.37 15.87
N ARG A 401 45.75 -7.16 15.37
CA ARG A 401 44.55 -6.46 15.83
C ARG A 401 43.27 -7.27 15.56
N GLN A 402 43.14 -7.81 14.33
CA GLN A 402 42.02 -8.64 13.95
C GLN A 402 41.96 -9.94 14.78
N ARG A 403 43.12 -10.56 15.04
CA ARG A 403 43.21 -11.74 15.90
C ARG A 403 42.69 -11.48 17.31
N LYS A 404 43.10 -10.34 17.90
CA LYS A 404 42.63 -9.93 19.24
C LYS A 404 41.11 -9.71 19.26
N PHE A 405 40.59 -9.04 18.22
CA PHE A 405 39.16 -8.83 18.05
C PHE A 405 38.38 -10.15 18.03
N MET A 406 38.81 -11.12 17.20
CA MET A 406 38.19 -12.45 17.14
C MET A 406 38.28 -13.20 18.46
N ALA A 407 39.44 -13.14 19.13
CA ALA A 407 39.65 -13.80 20.42
C ALA A 407 38.78 -13.23 21.55
N ASP A 408 38.43 -11.96 21.50
CA ASP A 408 37.52 -11.29 22.45
C ASP A 408 36.04 -11.61 22.14
N CYS A 409 35.65 -11.44 20.87
CA CYS A 409 34.24 -11.50 20.47
C CYS A 409 33.66 -12.92 20.46
N LEU A 410 34.39 -13.91 19.95
CA LEU A 410 33.84 -15.25 19.77
C LEU A 410 33.35 -15.91 21.07
N PRO A 411 34.10 -15.90 22.19
CA PRO A 411 33.60 -16.46 23.45
C PRO A 411 32.42 -15.66 24.04
N ALA A 412 32.33 -14.35 23.72
CA ALA A 412 31.22 -13.52 24.16
C ALA A 412 29.94 -13.85 23.36
N LEU A 413 30.05 -14.01 22.03
CA LEU A 413 28.93 -14.40 21.16
C LEU A 413 28.32 -15.74 21.58
N ASP A 414 29.14 -16.72 21.96
CA ASP A 414 28.66 -18.02 22.41
C ASP A 414 27.83 -17.96 23.70
N LYS A 415 28.18 -17.03 24.60
CA LYS A 415 27.50 -16.85 25.90
C LYS A 415 26.16 -16.11 25.77
N MET A 416 25.86 -15.52 24.62
CA MET A 416 24.61 -14.79 24.42
C MET A 416 23.47 -15.77 24.16
N ASP A 417 22.57 -15.96 25.11
CA ASP A 417 21.43 -16.87 24.93
C ASP A 417 20.47 -16.42 23.82
N ASN A 418 20.31 -15.11 23.63
CA ASN A 418 19.47 -14.54 22.59
C ASN A 418 20.09 -14.56 21.19
N LEU A 419 21.38 -14.89 21.05
CA LEU A 419 22.06 -15.02 19.78
C LEU A 419 22.02 -16.49 19.32
N GLU A 420 21.44 -16.73 18.15
CA GLU A 420 21.34 -18.07 17.58
C GLU A 420 22.46 -18.34 16.56
N ARG A 421 22.80 -17.38 15.69
CA ARG A 421 23.89 -17.54 14.70
C ARG A 421 24.65 -16.24 14.48
N TYR A 422 25.91 -16.36 14.04
CA TYR A 422 26.73 -15.25 13.59
C TYR A 422 27.61 -15.66 12.42
N TYR A 423 27.67 -14.77 11.36
CA TYR A 423 28.36 -15.03 10.11
C TYR A 423 29.39 -13.93 9.86
N GLU A 424 30.66 -14.31 9.91
CA GLU A 424 31.73 -13.37 9.63
C GLU A 424 31.79 -13.07 8.13
N TYR A 425 32.07 -11.81 7.80
CA TYR A 425 32.20 -11.29 6.45
C TYR A 425 33.52 -10.55 6.30
N ASP A 426 34.40 -11.01 5.42
CA ASP A 426 35.77 -10.53 5.29
C ASP A 426 36.09 -9.79 3.98
N TRP A 427 35.11 -9.57 3.10
CA TRP A 427 35.33 -8.84 1.83
C TRP A 427 35.45 -7.32 2.02
N VAL A 428 35.38 -6.85 3.23
CA VAL A 428 35.43 -5.42 3.54
C VAL A 428 36.84 -4.82 3.46
N GLN A 429 37.90 -5.56 3.83
CA GLN A 429 39.31 -5.18 3.68
C GLN A 429 40.24 -6.36 3.98
N ASP A 430 41.46 -6.36 3.40
CA ASP A 430 42.49 -7.42 3.59
C ASP A 430 42.88 -7.65 5.05
N ALA A 431 42.97 -6.60 5.86
CA ALA A 431 43.27 -6.70 7.28
C ALA A 431 42.29 -7.55 8.09
N ARG A 432 41.04 -7.67 7.61
CA ARG A 432 39.96 -8.41 8.26
C ARG A 432 39.85 -9.84 7.75
N ALA A 433 40.58 -10.20 6.70
CA ALA A 433 40.52 -11.52 6.09
C ALA A 433 40.87 -12.63 7.08
N LEU A 434 40.05 -13.68 7.10
CA LEU A 434 40.33 -14.90 7.84
C LEU A 434 41.26 -15.85 7.05
N ILE A 435 41.19 -15.75 5.72
CA ILE A 435 41.98 -16.58 4.78
C ILE A 435 42.65 -15.61 3.78
N LEU A 436 43.94 -15.83 3.53
CA LEU A 436 44.67 -15.21 2.43
C LEU A 436 45.25 -16.32 1.52
N GLY A 437 44.78 -16.38 0.28
CA GLY A 437 45.01 -17.55 -0.59
C GLY A 437 44.38 -18.81 0.05
N ASP A 438 45.17 -19.84 0.25
CA ASP A 438 44.75 -21.09 0.87
C ASP A 438 45.18 -21.23 2.34
N THR A 439 45.55 -20.12 2.99
CA THR A 439 46.19 -20.17 4.33
C THR A 439 45.38 -19.32 5.31
N LEU A 440 45.14 -19.88 6.50
CA LEU A 440 44.51 -19.13 7.61
C LEU A 440 45.42 -18.03 8.12
N THR A 441 44.86 -16.83 8.23
CA THR A 441 45.49 -15.71 8.95
C THR A 441 45.53 -16.01 10.46
N PRO A 442 46.25 -15.23 11.28
CA PRO A 442 46.17 -15.36 12.73
C PRO A 442 44.73 -15.25 13.28
N ALA A 443 43.91 -14.36 12.71
CA ALA A 443 42.49 -14.26 13.03
C ALA A 443 41.69 -15.49 12.56
N GLY A 444 41.98 -15.97 11.35
CA GLY A 444 41.40 -17.19 10.80
C GLY A 444 41.71 -18.41 11.65
N LYS A 445 42.91 -18.53 12.20
CA LYS A 445 43.28 -19.65 13.14
C LYS A 445 42.46 -19.56 14.43
N VAL A 446 42.22 -18.37 14.97
CA VAL A 446 41.36 -18.23 16.15
C VAL A 446 39.92 -18.62 15.80
N TYR A 447 39.41 -18.14 14.67
CA TYR A 447 38.06 -18.46 14.20
C TYR A 447 37.87 -19.95 13.95
N ALA A 448 38.81 -20.60 13.28
CA ALA A 448 38.79 -22.02 12.97
C ALA A 448 38.86 -22.91 14.24
N ALA A 449 39.71 -22.55 15.18
CA ALA A 449 39.89 -23.29 16.45
C ALA A 449 38.71 -23.12 17.40
N HIS A 450 37.92 -22.09 17.23
CA HIS A 450 36.78 -21.82 18.10
C HIS A 450 35.64 -22.79 17.84
N LYS A 451 35.30 -23.63 18.80
CA LYS A 451 34.13 -24.52 18.80
C LYS A 451 32.95 -23.79 19.36
N ALA A 452 32.14 -23.24 18.47
CA ALA A 452 30.95 -22.46 18.86
C ALA A 452 29.89 -23.38 19.48
N ALA A 453 29.09 -22.83 20.37
CA ALA A 453 27.96 -23.52 20.97
C ALA A 453 26.87 -23.84 19.93
N LEU A 454 26.02 -24.83 20.28
CA LEU A 454 24.84 -25.18 19.48
C LEU A 454 23.94 -23.94 19.25
N ALA A 455 23.54 -23.72 17.99
CA ALA A 455 22.79 -22.54 17.57
C ALA A 455 21.39 -22.51 18.19
N TYR A 456 20.55 -23.43 17.80
CA TYR A 456 19.16 -23.50 18.29
C TYR A 456 19.09 -24.08 19.68
N ARG A 457 18.36 -23.40 20.57
CA ARG A 457 18.00 -23.88 21.90
C ARG A 457 16.52 -23.67 22.11
N LYS A 458 15.75 -24.70 22.34
CA LYS A 458 14.32 -24.65 22.56
C LYS A 458 13.90 -23.66 23.66
N ALA A 459 14.71 -23.50 24.70
CA ALA A 459 14.44 -22.56 25.78
C ALA A 459 14.45 -21.08 25.32
N ASN A 460 15.15 -20.78 24.22
CA ASN A 460 15.30 -19.43 23.66
C ASN A 460 14.51 -19.25 22.37
N ALA A 461 13.75 -20.27 21.94
CA ALA A 461 12.95 -20.22 20.73
C ALA A 461 11.78 -19.25 20.90
N TYR A 462 11.56 -18.42 19.89
CA TYR A 462 10.39 -17.56 19.84
C TYR A 462 9.13 -18.40 19.60
N ASP A 463 8.17 -18.30 20.50
CA ASP A 463 6.88 -18.97 20.36
C ASP A 463 5.86 -17.99 19.76
N PHE A 464 5.78 -17.97 18.42
CA PHE A 464 4.86 -17.11 17.72
C PHE A 464 3.41 -17.45 18.08
N GLN A 465 2.74 -16.49 18.69
CA GLN A 465 1.35 -16.59 19.11
C GLN A 465 0.47 -15.73 18.21
N TRP A 466 -0.59 -16.33 17.69
CA TRP A 466 -1.64 -15.55 17.05
C TRP A 466 -2.29 -14.59 18.05
N LYS A 467 -2.52 -13.37 17.62
CA LYS A 467 -3.23 -12.38 18.42
C LYS A 467 -4.47 -11.93 17.69
N ILE A 468 -5.61 -12.07 18.35
CA ILE A 468 -6.84 -11.52 17.81
C ILE A 468 -6.73 -9.99 17.76
N ALA A 469 -6.87 -9.44 16.54
CA ALA A 469 -6.74 -8.01 16.35
C ALA A 469 -7.94 -7.27 16.93
N PRO A 470 -7.73 -6.20 17.72
CA PRO A 470 -8.82 -5.37 18.20
C PRO A 470 -9.43 -4.60 17.03
N PRO A 471 -10.77 -4.50 16.95
CA PRO A 471 -11.41 -3.65 15.97
C PRO A 471 -11.10 -2.18 16.23
N LEU A 472 -11.03 -1.37 15.17
CA LEU A 472 -10.82 0.08 15.24
C LEU A 472 -12.06 0.81 14.67
N PRO A 473 -13.16 0.89 15.43
CA PRO A 473 -14.39 1.44 14.91
C PRO A 473 -14.29 2.95 14.67
N SER A 474 -14.87 3.38 13.57
CA SER A 474 -15.29 4.75 13.31
C SER A 474 -16.77 4.90 13.65
N LEU A 475 -17.17 6.12 14.01
CA LEU A 475 -18.57 6.44 14.29
C LEU A 475 -19.01 7.56 13.36
N SER A 476 -20.07 7.31 12.61
CA SER A 476 -20.82 8.31 11.89
C SER A 476 -22.25 8.40 12.44
N VAL A 477 -22.85 9.57 12.34
CA VAL A 477 -24.20 9.81 12.85
C VAL A 477 -25.03 10.37 11.72
N SER A 478 -26.11 9.66 11.39
CA SER A 478 -27.11 10.18 10.46
C SER A 478 -28.14 10.96 11.25
N ALA A 479 -28.11 12.28 11.14
CA ALA A 479 -29.09 13.16 11.75
C ALA A 479 -30.50 12.92 11.17
N PHE A 480 -30.57 12.60 9.89
CA PHE A 480 -31.84 12.39 9.16
C PHE A 480 -32.52 11.08 9.56
N SER A 481 -31.81 9.98 9.51
CA SER A 481 -32.37 8.69 9.94
C SER A 481 -32.31 8.46 11.45
N LYS A 482 -31.73 9.39 12.19
CA LYS A 482 -31.53 9.31 13.66
C LYS A 482 -30.76 8.02 14.06
N LYS A 483 -29.79 7.62 13.22
CA LYS A 483 -28.97 6.43 13.45
C LYS A 483 -27.53 6.75 13.79
N ALA A 484 -26.98 5.96 14.71
CA ALA A 484 -25.56 5.83 14.94
C ALA A 484 -25.04 4.65 14.13
N ASN A 485 -24.02 4.89 13.31
CA ASN A 485 -23.41 3.87 12.47
C ASN A 485 -21.95 3.73 12.87
N LEU A 486 -21.56 2.53 13.32
CA LEU A 486 -20.18 2.14 13.54
C LEU A 486 -19.70 1.35 12.33
N SER A 487 -18.45 1.50 11.98
CA SER A 487 -17.79 0.68 10.96
C SER A 487 -16.33 0.48 11.32
N TRP A 488 -15.81 -0.71 11.03
CA TRP A 488 -14.40 -1.08 11.21
C TRP A 488 -14.02 -2.13 10.18
N TYR A 489 -12.72 -2.20 9.87
CA TYR A 489 -12.20 -3.24 9.00
C TYR A 489 -11.97 -4.54 9.80
N ASP A 490 -12.32 -5.67 9.21
CA ASP A 490 -12.08 -6.99 9.78
C ASP A 490 -10.64 -7.45 9.53
N HIS A 491 -9.77 -7.21 10.52
CA HIS A 491 -8.38 -7.67 10.49
C HIS A 491 -8.21 -9.15 10.85
N ASN A 492 -9.24 -9.81 11.38
CA ASN A 492 -9.19 -11.20 11.80
C ASN A 492 -9.61 -12.17 10.70
N GLY A 493 -10.42 -11.73 9.73
CA GLY A 493 -10.96 -12.57 8.68
C GLY A 493 -11.65 -13.81 9.24
N GLU A 494 -11.45 -14.94 8.59
CA GLU A 494 -12.06 -16.22 9.00
C GLU A 494 -11.53 -16.75 10.35
N THR A 495 -10.38 -16.27 10.83
CA THR A 495 -9.82 -16.69 12.13
C THR A 495 -10.54 -16.05 13.32
N GLY A 496 -11.29 -14.98 13.12
CA GLY A 496 -12.20 -14.41 14.10
C GLY A 496 -13.53 -15.19 14.13
N LYS A 497 -14.10 -15.35 15.30
CA LYS A 497 -15.41 -16.02 15.48
C LYS A 497 -16.56 -15.02 15.40
N TYR A 498 -16.47 -13.94 16.16
CA TYR A 498 -17.43 -12.86 16.17
C TYR A 498 -16.90 -11.57 16.80
N TYR A 499 -17.58 -10.46 16.54
CA TYR A 499 -17.40 -9.19 17.20
C TYR A 499 -18.53 -8.93 18.20
N VAL A 500 -18.22 -8.29 19.32
CA VAL A 500 -19.21 -7.84 20.31
C VAL A 500 -19.20 -6.33 20.38
N VAL A 501 -20.34 -5.72 20.04
CA VAL A 501 -20.58 -4.28 20.15
C VAL A 501 -21.19 -3.98 21.50
N GLN A 502 -20.60 -3.05 22.21
CA GLN A 502 -21.06 -2.61 23.52
C GLN A 502 -21.24 -1.10 23.58
N ARG A 503 -22.23 -0.64 24.35
CA ARG A 503 -22.47 0.79 24.61
C ARG A 503 -22.59 1.10 26.09
N LEU A 504 -22.18 2.31 26.44
CA LEU A 504 -22.40 2.93 27.73
C LEU A 504 -23.22 4.21 27.51
N VAL A 505 -24.35 4.31 28.19
CA VAL A 505 -25.30 5.42 28.01
C VAL A 505 -25.29 6.32 29.27
N ASP A 506 -24.98 7.59 29.12
CA ASP A 506 -24.94 8.63 30.16
C ASP A 506 -24.24 8.20 31.47
N SER A 507 -24.98 8.20 32.57
CA SER A 507 -24.47 7.94 33.92
C SER A 507 -24.40 6.48 34.33
N ARG A 508 -24.62 5.53 33.41
CA ARG A 508 -24.45 4.10 33.73
C ARG A 508 -22.97 3.77 33.96
N VAL A 509 -22.73 2.83 34.86
CA VAL A 509 -21.37 2.38 35.22
C VAL A 509 -20.92 1.13 34.44
N ALA A 510 -21.85 0.47 33.75
CA ALA A 510 -21.58 -0.76 33.01
C ALA A 510 -21.99 -0.64 31.54
N TYR A 511 -21.19 -1.27 30.65
CA TYR A 511 -21.51 -1.40 29.24
C TYR A 511 -22.60 -2.46 29.03
N ASP A 512 -23.62 -2.12 28.24
CA ASP A 512 -24.59 -3.08 27.73
C ASP A 512 -24.08 -3.66 26.39
N THR A 513 -24.22 -4.97 26.18
CA THR A 513 -24.00 -5.57 24.87
C THR A 513 -25.16 -5.20 23.95
N CYS A 514 -24.86 -4.61 22.83
CA CYS A 514 -25.82 -4.20 21.83
C CYS A 514 -26.07 -5.30 20.82
N ASP A 515 -24.96 -5.95 20.37
CA ASP A 515 -25.03 -6.95 19.32
C ASP A 515 -23.79 -7.86 19.32
N THR A 516 -23.93 -9.03 18.67
CA THR A 516 -22.88 -9.99 18.39
C THR A 516 -22.94 -10.35 16.91
N LEU A 517 -21.90 -9.92 16.16
CA LEU A 517 -21.81 -10.09 14.71
C LEU A 517 -20.91 -11.27 14.38
N TYR A 518 -21.46 -12.36 13.86
CA TYR A 518 -20.76 -13.61 13.56
C TYR A 518 -20.06 -13.55 12.21
N CYS A 519 -18.78 -13.98 12.17
CA CYS A 519 -18.00 -14.08 10.95
C CYS A 519 -18.67 -15.01 9.92
N GLY A 520 -18.68 -14.59 8.66
CA GLY A 520 -19.27 -15.34 7.56
C GLY A 520 -20.81 -15.43 7.56
N ILE A 521 -21.49 -14.86 8.58
CA ILE A 521 -22.95 -14.77 8.68
C ILE A 521 -23.40 -13.33 8.47
N ASP A 522 -22.88 -12.41 9.28
CA ASP A 522 -23.33 -11.02 9.30
C ASP A 522 -22.51 -10.10 8.35
N TYR A 523 -21.33 -10.56 7.89
CA TYR A 523 -20.46 -9.80 6.98
C TYR A 523 -19.51 -10.72 6.23
N GLN A 524 -18.84 -10.19 5.18
CA GLN A 524 -17.80 -10.91 4.43
C GLN A 524 -16.46 -10.85 5.17
N PRO A 525 -15.78 -11.99 5.42
CA PRO A 525 -14.47 -11.99 6.05
C PRO A 525 -13.44 -11.13 5.31
N GLY A 526 -12.64 -10.34 6.06
CA GLY A 526 -11.64 -9.44 5.48
C GLY A 526 -12.22 -8.16 4.86
N GLY A 527 -13.50 -7.87 5.08
CA GLY A 527 -14.17 -6.66 4.61
C GLY A 527 -14.45 -5.64 5.71
N THR A 528 -15.32 -4.68 5.41
CA THR A 528 -15.81 -3.71 6.39
C THR A 528 -17.01 -4.28 7.15
N VAL A 529 -16.88 -4.34 8.46
CA VAL A 529 -17.97 -4.70 9.37
C VAL A 529 -18.71 -3.44 9.76
N THR A 530 -20.05 -3.49 9.75
CA THR A 530 -20.90 -2.37 10.12
C THR A 530 -21.91 -2.75 11.19
N TYR A 531 -22.19 -1.82 12.07
CA TYR A 531 -23.29 -1.91 13.05
C TYR A 531 -24.06 -0.61 13.06
N SER A 532 -25.37 -0.68 13.08
CA SER A 532 -26.24 0.50 13.07
C SER A 532 -27.39 0.33 14.07
N GLU A 533 -27.59 1.33 14.90
CA GLU A 533 -28.76 1.39 15.78
C GLU A 533 -29.41 2.76 15.78
N THR A 534 -30.68 2.82 16.15
CA THR A 534 -31.33 4.11 16.43
C THR A 534 -30.64 4.76 17.64
N ILE A 535 -30.28 6.05 17.49
CA ILE A 535 -29.58 6.80 18.54
C ILE A 535 -30.38 6.71 19.84
N PRO A 536 -29.84 6.17 20.94
CA PRO A 536 -30.53 6.11 22.22
C PRO A 536 -30.97 7.48 22.70
N GLY A 537 -32.10 7.55 23.41
CA GLY A 537 -32.73 8.81 23.84
C GLY A 537 -31.94 9.67 24.83
N LYS A 538 -30.68 9.34 25.11
CA LYS A 538 -29.79 10.01 26.06
C LYS A 538 -28.79 10.92 25.37
N THR A 539 -28.19 11.85 26.10
CA THR A 539 -27.36 12.92 25.53
C THR A 539 -25.96 12.47 25.12
N LYS A 540 -25.42 11.46 25.80
CA LYS A 540 -24.09 10.91 25.51
C LYS A 540 -24.13 9.39 25.44
N VAL A 541 -23.52 8.82 24.42
CA VAL A 541 -23.37 7.39 24.24
C VAL A 541 -21.91 7.06 23.85
N ILE A 542 -21.30 6.13 24.56
CA ILE A 542 -19.95 5.67 24.29
C ILE A 542 -20.03 4.25 23.78
N TYR A 543 -19.45 3.97 22.61
CA TYR A 543 -19.33 2.63 22.04
C TYR A 543 -17.92 2.09 22.16
N ARG A 544 -17.82 0.77 22.30
CA ARG A 544 -16.60 0.00 22.16
C ARG A 544 -16.91 -1.34 21.53
N VAL A 545 -15.94 -1.95 20.90
CA VAL A 545 -16.05 -3.24 20.21
C VAL A 545 -14.86 -4.12 20.64
N PHE A 546 -15.05 -5.41 20.71
CA PHE A 546 -13.97 -6.37 20.82
C PHE A 546 -14.28 -7.61 19.96
N ALA A 547 -13.23 -8.27 19.50
CA ALA A 547 -13.30 -9.51 18.74
C ALA A 547 -13.15 -10.72 19.65
N VAL A 548 -13.71 -11.87 19.26
CA VAL A 548 -13.61 -13.15 19.96
C VAL A 548 -13.20 -14.23 18.96
N SER A 549 -12.22 -15.05 19.32
CA SER A 549 -11.73 -16.17 18.53
C SER A 549 -12.55 -17.44 18.76
N TYR A 550 -12.27 -18.49 17.97
CA TYR A 550 -12.92 -19.80 18.14
C TYR A 550 -12.53 -20.50 19.45
N LYS A 551 -11.44 -20.11 20.10
CA LYS A 551 -11.09 -20.57 21.45
C LYS A 551 -11.57 -19.63 22.56
N ASP A 552 -12.52 -18.76 22.22
CA ASP A 552 -13.11 -17.75 23.11
C ASP A 552 -12.10 -16.74 23.69
N THR A 553 -10.91 -16.62 23.06
CA THR A 553 -9.95 -15.56 23.37
C THR A 553 -10.50 -14.22 22.93
N LYS A 554 -10.49 -13.23 23.80
CA LYS A 554 -10.98 -11.88 23.52
C LYS A 554 -9.83 -10.96 23.16
N SER A 555 -10.04 -10.10 22.14
CA SER A 555 -9.16 -8.97 21.92
C SER A 555 -9.25 -7.98 23.09
N ILE A 556 -8.30 -7.06 23.17
CA ILE A 556 -8.51 -5.85 23.96
C ILE A 556 -9.71 -5.10 23.39
N TYR A 557 -10.36 -4.30 24.24
CA TYR A 557 -11.42 -3.42 23.77
C TYR A 557 -10.88 -2.40 22.78
N SER A 558 -11.69 -2.07 21.79
CA SER A 558 -11.38 -1.03 20.84
C SER A 558 -11.22 0.33 21.51
N ARG A 559 -10.62 1.27 20.79
CA ARG A 559 -10.75 2.69 21.11
C ARG A 559 -12.23 3.05 21.22
N GLN A 560 -12.59 3.73 22.32
CA GLN A 560 -13.95 4.21 22.53
C GLN A 560 -14.29 5.31 21.54
N VAL A 561 -15.48 5.24 20.94
CA VAL A 561 -16.05 6.31 20.13
C VAL A 561 -17.27 6.88 20.83
N THR A 562 -17.36 8.20 20.91
CA THR A 562 -18.38 8.89 21.68
C THR A 562 -19.32 9.65 20.75
N LEU A 563 -20.62 9.41 20.91
CA LEU A 563 -21.68 10.19 20.31
C LEU A 563 -22.24 11.15 21.36
N THR A 564 -22.27 12.43 21.03
CA THR A 564 -23.00 13.45 21.81
C THR A 564 -24.12 13.99 20.95
N ARG A 565 -25.36 13.98 21.47
CA ARG A 565 -26.52 14.50 20.75
C ARG A 565 -26.50 16.02 20.70
N ASP A 566 -26.88 16.54 19.55
CA ASP A 566 -27.14 17.98 19.38
C ASP A 566 -28.46 18.36 20.09
N LYS A 567 -28.62 19.62 20.41
CA LYS A 567 -29.90 20.18 20.78
C LYS A 567 -30.76 20.37 19.52
N ALA A 568 -32.08 20.29 19.69
CA ALA A 568 -32.99 20.69 18.63
C ALA A 568 -32.85 22.19 18.34
N VAL A 569 -32.87 22.55 17.06
CA VAL A 569 -32.88 23.94 16.59
C VAL A 569 -34.09 24.16 15.72
N ASN A 570 -34.62 25.39 15.77
CA ASN A 570 -35.80 25.74 14.96
C ASN A 570 -35.48 25.72 13.46
N GLY A 571 -36.51 25.56 12.67
CA GLY A 571 -36.41 25.60 11.20
C GLY A 571 -35.83 26.91 10.67
N PRO A 572 -35.21 26.91 9.49
CA PRO A 572 -34.61 28.07 8.87
C PRO A 572 -35.70 29.05 8.39
N THR A 573 -35.36 30.32 8.22
CA THR A 573 -36.28 31.28 7.58
C THR A 573 -36.40 30.95 6.09
N LEU A 574 -37.54 30.39 5.70
CA LEU A 574 -37.84 29.92 4.36
C LEU A 574 -38.31 31.08 3.44
N LYS A 575 -37.80 31.10 2.21
CA LYS A 575 -38.20 32.04 1.17
C LYS A 575 -38.45 31.30 -0.15
N ALA A 576 -39.37 31.79 -0.96
CA ALA A 576 -39.47 31.40 -2.36
C ALA A 576 -38.45 32.23 -3.14
N ALA A 577 -37.37 31.58 -3.60
CA ALA A 577 -36.32 32.19 -4.42
C ALA A 577 -36.80 32.38 -5.86
N GLU A 578 -37.44 31.32 -6.40
CA GLU A 578 -38.00 31.36 -7.74
C GLU A 578 -39.39 30.67 -7.72
N VAL A 579 -40.32 31.26 -8.49
CA VAL A 579 -41.67 30.71 -8.65
C VAL A 579 -41.93 30.51 -10.12
N GLY A 580 -42.14 29.25 -10.54
CA GLY A 580 -42.53 28.86 -11.91
C GLY A 580 -44.03 28.54 -12.03
N THR A 581 -44.42 28.09 -13.20
CA THR A 581 -45.78 27.56 -13.46
C THR A 581 -45.97 26.16 -12.93
N SER A 582 -44.90 25.39 -12.77
CA SER A 582 -44.91 23.98 -12.32
C SER A 582 -43.84 23.66 -11.26
N SER A 583 -43.12 24.66 -10.76
CA SER A 583 -42.07 24.50 -9.78
C SER A 583 -41.93 25.70 -8.84
N VAL A 584 -41.41 25.45 -7.65
CA VAL A 584 -41.04 26.47 -6.66
C VAL A 584 -39.63 26.13 -6.14
N LYS A 585 -38.69 27.06 -6.32
CA LYS A 585 -37.38 26.98 -5.69
C LYS A 585 -37.40 27.70 -4.36
N LEU A 586 -37.21 26.95 -3.32
CA LEU A 586 -37.12 27.44 -1.95
C LEU A 586 -35.66 27.75 -1.60
N SER A 587 -35.42 28.75 -0.80
CA SER A 587 -34.10 29.05 -0.25
C SER A 587 -34.22 29.51 1.21
N TRP A 588 -33.11 29.33 1.93
CA TRP A 588 -33.03 29.73 3.34
C TRP A 588 -31.61 30.05 3.75
N THR A 589 -31.43 30.68 4.91
CA THR A 589 -30.13 30.90 5.54
C THR A 589 -29.74 29.68 6.37
N ALA A 590 -28.47 29.30 6.33
CA ALA A 590 -27.97 28.21 7.15
C ALA A 590 -28.22 28.49 8.64
N VAL A 591 -28.72 27.50 9.37
CA VAL A 591 -29.00 27.56 10.80
C VAL A 591 -27.83 26.97 11.56
N SER A 592 -27.28 27.73 12.52
CA SER A 592 -26.19 27.25 13.37
C SER A 592 -26.60 26.00 14.16
N GLY A 593 -25.82 24.93 14.08
CA GLY A 593 -26.10 23.63 14.71
C GLY A 593 -26.99 22.69 13.89
N ALA A 594 -27.58 23.14 12.79
CA ALA A 594 -28.24 22.20 11.85
C ALA A 594 -27.21 21.38 11.10
N ARG A 595 -27.52 20.09 10.90
CA ARG A 595 -26.73 19.15 10.07
C ARG A 595 -27.32 18.95 8.68
N GLY A 596 -28.51 19.51 8.46
CA GLY A 596 -29.24 19.54 7.22
C GLY A 596 -30.67 19.95 7.41
N TYR A 597 -31.50 19.79 6.37
CA TYR A 597 -32.87 20.28 6.35
C TYR A 597 -33.81 19.24 5.79
N ARG A 598 -35.09 19.35 6.21
CA ARG A 598 -36.21 18.62 5.65
C ARG A 598 -37.29 19.57 5.27
N ILE A 599 -37.85 19.43 4.08
CA ILE A 599 -38.96 20.23 3.56
C ILE A 599 -40.18 19.33 3.44
N GLU A 600 -41.31 19.82 3.97
CA GLU A 600 -42.60 19.19 3.84
C GLU A 600 -43.55 20.15 3.12
N ARG A 601 -44.47 19.58 2.30
CA ARG A 601 -45.48 20.34 1.54
C ARG A 601 -46.86 19.81 1.82
N ALA A 602 -47.86 20.69 1.82
CA ALA A 602 -49.28 20.38 1.79
C ALA A 602 -50.02 21.27 0.78
N ASP A 603 -51.13 20.79 0.24
CA ASP A 603 -52.00 21.55 -0.67
C ASP A 603 -52.95 22.50 0.06
N THR A 604 -53.12 22.35 1.37
CA THR A 604 -53.93 23.24 2.21
C THR A 604 -53.17 23.57 3.49
N LYS A 605 -53.42 24.75 4.07
CA LYS A 605 -52.73 25.24 5.24
C LYS A 605 -52.70 24.30 6.44
N ASN A 606 -53.76 23.55 6.66
CA ASN A 606 -53.94 22.61 7.75
C ASN A 606 -54.06 21.17 7.28
N GLY A 607 -53.61 20.91 6.05
CA GLY A 607 -53.59 19.57 5.45
C GLY A 607 -52.45 18.69 5.96
N ASP A 608 -52.41 17.45 5.43
CA ASP A 608 -51.35 16.52 5.70
C ASP A 608 -50.09 16.87 4.93
N TYR A 609 -49.06 17.30 5.66
CA TYR A 609 -47.77 17.64 5.08
C TYR A 609 -46.96 16.38 4.72
N GLN A 610 -46.54 16.28 3.47
CA GLN A 610 -45.72 15.23 2.94
C GLN A 610 -44.27 15.68 2.78
N VAL A 611 -43.31 14.83 3.09
CA VAL A 611 -41.88 15.12 2.85
C VAL A 611 -41.65 15.20 1.35
N VAL A 612 -41.24 16.38 0.86
CA VAL A 612 -40.88 16.57 -0.56
C VAL A 612 -39.39 16.78 -0.75
N GLY A 613 -38.65 17.12 0.32
CA GLY A 613 -37.19 17.22 0.34
C GLY A 613 -36.66 16.70 1.66
N ASP A 614 -35.80 15.68 1.62
CA ASP A 614 -35.13 15.11 2.79
C ASP A 614 -33.62 15.05 2.53
N ASN A 615 -32.86 14.91 3.63
CA ASN A 615 -31.40 14.83 3.56
C ASN A 615 -30.71 16.01 2.87
N LEU A 616 -31.35 17.19 2.92
CA LEU A 616 -30.82 18.39 2.26
C LEU A 616 -29.66 18.97 3.05
N ILE A 617 -28.47 18.99 2.46
CA ILE A 617 -27.25 19.59 3.07
C ILE A 617 -27.12 21.06 2.67
N GLY A 618 -27.60 21.43 1.48
CA GLY A 618 -27.59 22.79 0.96
C GLY A 618 -28.70 23.68 1.59
N THR A 619 -28.76 24.91 1.14
CA THR A 619 -29.74 25.95 1.60
C THR A 619 -30.78 26.28 0.53
N THR A 620 -30.94 25.40 -0.46
CA THR A 620 -31.94 25.51 -1.51
C THR A 620 -32.58 24.16 -1.78
N PHE A 621 -33.83 24.18 -2.29
CA PHE A 621 -34.56 23.01 -2.72
C PHE A 621 -35.56 23.41 -3.80
N THR A 622 -35.66 22.67 -4.90
CA THR A 622 -36.65 22.92 -5.94
C THR A 622 -37.72 21.81 -5.89
N ASP A 623 -38.93 22.23 -5.67
CA ASP A 623 -40.13 21.41 -5.71
C ASP A 623 -40.76 21.50 -7.12
N ASN A 624 -40.84 20.39 -7.82
CA ASN A 624 -41.27 20.29 -9.21
C ASN A 624 -42.61 19.52 -9.33
N GLY A 625 -43.24 19.56 -10.50
CA GLY A 625 -44.47 18.85 -10.80
C GLY A 625 -45.72 19.47 -10.15
N LEU A 626 -45.68 20.73 -9.86
CA LEU A 626 -46.75 21.49 -9.26
C LEU A 626 -47.80 21.90 -10.33
N ASN A 627 -49.02 22.11 -9.90
CA ASN A 627 -50.05 22.69 -10.76
C ASN A 627 -49.88 24.22 -10.85
N ASP A 628 -50.17 24.81 -11.98
CA ASP A 628 -50.12 26.24 -12.21
C ASP A 628 -51.22 26.98 -11.42
N ASN A 629 -51.01 28.24 -11.06
CA ASN A 629 -51.93 29.09 -10.32
C ASN A 629 -52.50 28.44 -9.03
N THR A 630 -51.70 27.63 -8.36
CA THR A 630 -52.08 26.82 -7.20
C THR A 630 -51.22 27.23 -6.00
N THR A 631 -51.83 27.39 -4.83
CA THR A 631 -51.12 27.74 -3.58
C THR A 631 -50.73 26.46 -2.84
N TYR A 632 -49.45 26.37 -2.53
CA TYR A 632 -48.84 25.30 -1.73
C TYR A 632 -48.33 25.85 -0.40
N TYR A 633 -48.32 24.99 0.63
CA TYR A 633 -47.88 25.33 1.97
C TYR A 633 -46.69 24.47 2.34
N TYR A 634 -45.59 25.11 2.76
CA TYR A 634 -44.34 24.45 3.08
C TYR A 634 -44.01 24.58 4.56
N LYS A 635 -43.37 23.52 5.11
CA LYS A 635 -42.68 23.52 6.39
C LYS A 635 -41.20 23.18 6.17
N ALA A 636 -40.30 23.93 6.82
CA ALA A 636 -38.87 23.62 6.79
C ALA A 636 -38.38 23.34 8.21
N TYR A 637 -37.71 22.21 8.36
CA TYR A 637 -37.10 21.78 9.61
C TYR A 637 -35.59 21.83 9.50
N SER A 638 -34.93 22.30 10.56
CA SER A 638 -33.50 22.10 10.74
C SER A 638 -33.28 20.74 11.43
N VAL A 639 -32.59 19.82 10.75
CA VAL A 639 -32.37 18.49 11.25
C VAL A 639 -31.07 18.43 12.05
N THR A 640 -31.11 17.84 13.24
CA THR A 640 -29.96 17.60 14.11
C THR A 640 -30.00 16.16 14.62
N THR A 641 -29.03 15.76 15.42
CA THR A 641 -29.08 14.46 16.13
C THR A 641 -30.00 14.47 17.35
N ALA A 642 -30.74 15.56 17.62
CA ALA A 642 -31.76 15.62 18.66
C ALA A 642 -32.86 14.56 18.46
N ALA A 643 -33.51 14.13 19.53
CA ALA A 643 -34.58 13.16 19.47
C ALA A 643 -35.79 13.63 18.65
N THR A 644 -36.09 14.91 18.73
CA THR A 644 -37.16 15.56 17.98
C THR A 644 -36.58 16.80 17.30
N ASP A 645 -37.10 17.12 16.12
CA ASP A 645 -36.75 18.35 15.43
C ASP A 645 -37.37 19.55 16.16
N GLY A 646 -36.81 20.72 15.98
CA GLY A 646 -37.36 21.97 16.51
C GLY A 646 -38.61 22.42 15.75
N THR A 647 -39.16 23.55 16.15
CA THR A 647 -40.31 24.13 15.48
C THR A 647 -40.00 24.50 14.03
N PRO A 648 -40.76 24.02 13.05
CA PRO A 648 -40.51 24.34 11.64
C PRO A 648 -40.89 25.81 11.35
N SER A 649 -40.21 26.41 10.37
CA SER A 649 -40.74 27.61 9.72
C SER A 649 -41.79 27.22 8.68
N THR A 650 -42.67 28.16 8.34
CA THR A 650 -43.73 27.95 7.38
C THR A 650 -43.73 29.01 6.29
N LEU A 651 -44.09 28.59 5.07
CA LEU A 651 -44.23 29.51 3.91
C LEU A 651 -45.39 29.05 3.05
N SER A 652 -46.16 29.99 2.50
CA SER A 652 -47.15 29.70 1.45
C SER A 652 -46.71 30.35 0.15
N VAL A 653 -46.79 29.62 -0.95
CA VAL A 653 -46.38 30.09 -2.29
C VAL A 653 -47.44 29.68 -3.31
N THR A 654 -47.80 30.63 -4.17
CA THR A 654 -48.72 30.36 -5.29
C THR A 654 -47.89 30.28 -6.58
N THR A 655 -47.97 29.21 -7.32
CA THR A 655 -47.29 29.01 -8.62
C THR A 655 -47.82 30.01 -9.65
N LEU A 656 -47.04 30.35 -10.64
CA LEU A 656 -47.44 31.25 -11.71
C LEU A 656 -48.55 30.64 -12.56
N LYS A 657 -49.36 31.50 -13.16
CA LYS A 657 -50.34 31.12 -14.16
C LYS A 657 -49.63 30.60 -15.41
N ARG A 658 -50.21 29.65 -16.11
CA ARG A 658 -49.70 29.10 -17.40
C ARG A 658 -49.36 30.21 -18.38
N ASP A 659 -48.29 30.06 -19.09
CA ASP A 659 -47.73 31.06 -20.07
C ASP A 659 -47.24 32.40 -19.51
N SER A 660 -47.09 32.54 -18.20
CA SER A 660 -46.35 33.68 -17.61
C SER A 660 -44.85 33.52 -17.81
N PRO A 661 -44.09 34.61 -17.92
CA PRO A 661 -42.63 34.58 -17.92
C PRO A 661 -42.10 34.01 -16.58
N GLU A 662 -41.40 32.93 -16.66
CA GLU A 662 -40.79 32.22 -15.50
C GLU A 662 -39.39 32.73 -15.21
N PRO A 663 -38.77 32.37 -14.07
CA PRO A 663 -37.33 32.56 -13.86
C PRO A 663 -36.53 31.83 -14.95
N VAL A 664 -35.46 32.46 -15.43
CA VAL A 664 -34.57 31.86 -16.42
C VAL A 664 -33.78 30.77 -15.78
N GLN A 665 -33.72 29.60 -16.39
CA GLN A 665 -33.04 28.40 -15.89
C GLN A 665 -31.71 28.20 -16.59
N ASP A 666 -30.77 27.50 -15.91
CA ASP A 666 -29.48 27.04 -16.41
C ASP A 666 -28.65 28.19 -17.01
N ILE A 667 -28.50 29.29 -16.25
CA ILE A 667 -27.69 30.41 -16.69
C ILE A 667 -26.20 30.07 -16.44
N HIS A 668 -25.43 30.06 -17.51
CA HIS A 668 -23.98 29.94 -17.50
C HIS A 668 -23.34 31.21 -17.99
N VAL A 669 -22.22 31.61 -17.39
CA VAL A 669 -21.46 32.80 -17.74
C VAL A 669 -20.01 32.42 -18.01
N ALA A 670 -19.52 32.74 -19.20
CA ALA A 670 -18.16 32.53 -19.64
C ALA A 670 -17.47 33.90 -19.85
N ALA A 671 -16.24 34.06 -19.37
CA ALA A 671 -15.52 35.34 -19.41
C ALA A 671 -14.14 35.16 -20.10
N ALA A 672 -14.06 35.58 -21.35
CA ALA A 672 -12.88 35.52 -22.21
C ALA A 672 -12.16 36.88 -22.30
N ASP A 673 -11.13 36.95 -23.17
CA ASP A 673 -10.42 38.18 -23.50
C ASP A 673 -11.37 39.17 -24.18
N GLY A 674 -11.65 40.26 -23.47
CA GLY A 674 -12.49 41.38 -23.98
C GLY A 674 -13.97 41.05 -24.17
N LYS A 675 -14.49 39.92 -23.69
CA LYS A 675 -15.90 39.56 -23.84
C LYS A 675 -16.43 38.71 -22.69
N VAL A 676 -17.75 38.78 -22.49
CA VAL A 676 -18.52 37.89 -21.61
C VAL A 676 -19.66 37.28 -22.41
N THR A 677 -19.79 35.96 -22.36
CA THR A 677 -20.88 35.22 -23.00
C THR A 677 -21.79 34.61 -21.93
N LEU A 678 -23.07 34.92 -22.02
CA LEU A 678 -24.11 34.30 -21.20
C LEU A 678 -24.88 33.28 -22.04
N SER A 679 -25.25 32.14 -21.45
CA SER A 679 -26.14 31.19 -22.07
C SER A 679 -27.15 30.64 -21.05
N TRP A 680 -28.33 30.23 -21.54
CA TRP A 680 -29.42 29.73 -20.71
C TRP A 680 -30.35 28.79 -21.51
N THR A 681 -31.23 28.07 -20.78
CA THR A 681 -32.27 27.28 -21.41
C THR A 681 -33.28 28.18 -22.16
N TYR A 682 -33.37 27.97 -23.49
CA TYR A 682 -34.23 28.76 -24.34
C TYR A 682 -35.66 28.21 -24.42
N LYS A 683 -36.66 29.06 -24.18
CA LYS A 683 -38.07 28.75 -24.40
C LYS A 683 -38.61 29.59 -25.56
N ALA A 684 -39.14 28.93 -26.59
CA ALA A 684 -39.79 29.68 -27.71
C ALA A 684 -40.95 30.52 -27.18
N SER A 685 -41.25 31.64 -27.85
CA SER A 685 -42.27 32.63 -27.50
C SER A 685 -41.95 33.55 -26.32
N PHE A 686 -40.76 33.48 -25.76
CA PHE A 686 -40.27 34.42 -24.76
C PHE A 686 -39.02 35.15 -25.25
N ASN A 687 -38.81 36.34 -24.72
CA ASN A 687 -37.61 37.15 -24.92
C ASN A 687 -36.85 37.22 -23.62
N TYR A 688 -35.55 37.55 -23.68
CA TYR A 688 -34.67 37.58 -22.55
C TYR A 688 -34.00 38.94 -22.42
N ASN A 689 -34.33 39.68 -21.37
CA ASN A 689 -33.66 40.94 -21.05
C ASN A 689 -32.39 40.65 -20.29
N VAL A 690 -31.24 41.11 -20.80
CA VAL A 690 -29.94 40.98 -20.15
C VAL A 690 -29.53 42.29 -19.52
N TYR A 691 -29.10 42.23 -18.29
CA TYR A 691 -28.73 43.42 -17.49
C TYR A 691 -27.30 43.23 -16.96
N ARG A 692 -26.58 44.35 -16.77
CA ARG A 692 -25.24 44.40 -16.20
C ARG A 692 -25.13 45.43 -15.10
N SER A 693 -24.28 45.16 -14.10
CA SER A 693 -23.87 46.08 -13.03
C SER A 693 -22.36 45.84 -12.74
N ASP A 694 -21.72 46.86 -12.15
CA ASP A 694 -20.33 46.75 -11.67
C ASP A 694 -20.26 46.25 -10.20
N ALA A 695 -21.40 46.03 -9.55
CA ALA A 695 -21.48 45.48 -8.19
C ALA A 695 -22.67 44.51 -8.09
N ALA A 696 -22.51 43.46 -7.25
CA ALA A 696 -23.51 42.40 -7.11
C ALA A 696 -24.88 42.90 -6.65
N ASP A 697 -24.89 43.88 -5.76
CA ASP A 697 -26.06 44.56 -5.18
C ASP A 697 -26.29 45.96 -5.78
N GLY A 698 -25.57 46.25 -6.88
CA GLY A 698 -25.67 47.56 -7.57
C GLY A 698 -26.92 47.72 -8.42
N THR A 699 -27.03 48.87 -9.06
CA THR A 699 -28.08 49.11 -10.04
C THR A 699 -27.78 48.42 -11.36
N TYR A 700 -28.67 47.57 -11.81
CA TYR A 700 -28.54 46.84 -13.07
C TYR A 700 -29.11 47.61 -14.24
N THR A 701 -28.27 47.86 -15.23
CA THR A 701 -28.66 48.52 -16.48
C THR A 701 -28.94 47.50 -17.55
N LYS A 702 -30.06 47.58 -18.23
CA LYS A 702 -30.41 46.71 -19.34
C LYS A 702 -29.44 46.94 -20.52
N LEU A 703 -28.74 45.90 -20.94
CA LEU A 703 -27.86 45.88 -22.11
C LEU A 703 -28.61 45.60 -23.40
N ALA A 704 -29.43 44.57 -23.36
CA ALA A 704 -30.08 44.05 -24.56
C ALA A 704 -31.36 43.28 -24.24
N THR A 705 -32.13 43.00 -25.33
CA THR A 705 -33.13 41.92 -25.34
C THR A 705 -32.63 40.86 -26.32
N ALA A 706 -32.32 39.63 -25.80
CA ALA A 706 -31.96 38.49 -26.60
C ALA A 706 -33.21 37.68 -27.01
N TYR A 707 -33.19 37.14 -28.24
CA TYR A 707 -34.24 36.31 -28.81
C TYR A 707 -33.75 34.87 -28.99
N SER A 708 -32.67 34.51 -28.34
CA SER A 708 -32.02 33.19 -28.33
C SER A 708 -31.64 32.78 -26.93
N GLY A 709 -31.09 31.59 -26.78
CA GLY A 709 -30.59 31.09 -25.50
C GLY A 709 -29.21 31.63 -25.11
N SER A 710 -28.72 32.71 -25.73
CA SER A 710 -27.40 33.27 -25.39
C SER A 710 -27.30 34.75 -25.72
N TYR A 711 -26.36 35.45 -25.10
CA TYR A 711 -25.99 36.84 -25.36
C TYR A 711 -24.47 37.03 -25.11
N GLU A 712 -23.83 37.78 -26.02
CA GLU A 712 -22.42 38.16 -25.89
C GLU A 712 -22.29 39.65 -25.58
N ASP A 713 -21.56 39.97 -24.51
CA ASP A 713 -21.20 41.36 -24.18
C ASP A 713 -19.72 41.59 -24.53
N ALA A 714 -19.46 42.22 -25.66
CA ALA A 714 -18.14 42.65 -26.10
C ALA A 714 -17.75 44.06 -25.64
N THR A 715 -18.52 44.66 -24.72
CA THR A 715 -18.27 46.03 -24.23
C THR A 715 -17.53 46.04 -22.88
N VAL A 716 -16.99 44.93 -22.48
CA VAL A 716 -16.28 44.73 -21.23
C VAL A 716 -14.79 45.03 -21.36
N THR A 717 -14.14 45.31 -20.26
CA THR A 717 -12.68 45.55 -20.18
C THR A 717 -12.05 44.49 -19.31
N ASN A 718 -10.95 43.89 -19.78
CA ASN A 718 -10.18 42.89 -19.04
C ASN A 718 -9.75 43.42 -17.66
N GLY A 719 -9.84 42.55 -16.66
CA GLY A 719 -9.50 42.85 -15.26
C GLY A 719 -10.62 43.47 -14.44
N ASN A 720 -11.67 43.98 -15.08
CA ASN A 720 -12.83 44.53 -14.37
C ASN A 720 -13.82 43.40 -14.03
N THR A 721 -14.51 43.53 -12.90
CA THR A 721 -15.56 42.60 -12.50
C THR A 721 -16.91 43.15 -12.86
N TYR A 722 -17.73 42.34 -13.51
CA TYR A 722 -19.09 42.64 -13.93
C TYR A 722 -20.07 41.64 -13.34
N TYR A 723 -21.28 42.05 -13.11
CA TYR A 723 -22.38 41.24 -12.63
C TYR A 723 -23.55 41.29 -13.61
N TYR A 724 -24.07 40.12 -13.99
CA TYR A 724 -25.14 39.99 -14.98
C TYR A 724 -26.39 39.41 -14.35
N LYS A 725 -27.55 39.84 -14.84
CA LYS A 725 -28.84 39.21 -14.56
C LYS A 725 -29.60 39.00 -15.87
N VAL A 726 -30.42 37.97 -15.91
CA VAL A 726 -31.28 37.68 -17.06
C VAL A 726 -32.73 37.60 -16.60
N GLN A 727 -33.64 38.12 -17.39
CA GLN A 727 -35.06 38.18 -17.08
C GLN A 727 -35.89 37.77 -18.30
N MET A 728 -36.72 36.77 -18.16
CA MET A 728 -37.65 36.36 -19.21
C MET A 728 -38.79 37.41 -19.34
N SER A 729 -39.25 37.67 -20.56
CA SER A 729 -40.35 38.58 -20.80
C SER A 729 -41.28 38.09 -21.96
N LYS A 730 -42.57 38.46 -21.88
CA LYS A 730 -43.56 38.19 -22.89
C LYS A 730 -44.46 39.42 -23.09
N GLY A 731 -44.25 40.18 -24.16
CA GLY A 731 -44.88 41.48 -24.35
C GLY A 731 -44.46 42.47 -23.23
N THR A 732 -45.39 42.94 -22.45
CA THR A 732 -45.14 43.81 -21.29
C THR A 732 -44.99 43.05 -19.98
N GLU A 733 -45.26 41.77 -19.94
CA GLU A 733 -45.07 40.93 -18.77
C GLU A 733 -43.59 40.61 -18.56
N LEU A 734 -43.12 40.79 -17.33
CA LEU A 734 -41.78 40.52 -16.92
C LEU A 734 -41.79 39.42 -15.85
N GLY A 735 -40.96 38.40 -16.08
CA GLY A 735 -40.70 37.37 -15.09
C GLY A 735 -39.79 37.85 -13.95
N GLN A 736 -39.52 36.98 -13.02
CA GLN A 736 -38.55 37.26 -11.96
C GLN A 736 -37.16 37.45 -12.58
N MET A 737 -36.39 38.40 -12.11
CA MET A 737 -35.00 38.60 -12.49
C MET A 737 -34.12 37.51 -11.84
N SER A 738 -33.17 36.95 -12.56
CA SER A 738 -32.26 35.96 -12.03
C SER A 738 -31.39 36.49 -10.90
N ASP A 739 -30.72 35.59 -10.20
CA ASP A 739 -29.60 35.94 -9.34
C ASP A 739 -28.48 36.62 -10.13
N ALA A 740 -27.56 37.29 -9.44
CA ALA A 740 -26.41 37.95 -10.04
C ALA A 740 -25.28 36.96 -10.34
N TYR A 741 -24.86 36.90 -11.59
CA TYR A 741 -23.74 36.10 -12.05
C TYR A 741 -22.52 36.97 -12.28
N MET A 742 -21.41 36.62 -11.62
CA MET A 742 -20.15 37.36 -11.71
C MET A 742 -19.33 36.90 -12.94
N ALA A 743 -18.72 37.87 -13.63
CA ALA A 743 -17.76 37.63 -14.71
C ALA A 743 -16.58 38.60 -14.58
N GLN A 744 -15.37 38.09 -14.83
CA GLN A 744 -14.14 38.88 -14.91
C GLN A 744 -13.38 38.48 -16.17
N PRO A 745 -13.51 39.17 -17.28
CA PRO A 745 -12.76 38.92 -18.49
C PRO A 745 -11.27 39.13 -18.26
N VAL A 746 -10.44 38.22 -18.78
CA VAL A 746 -8.97 38.21 -18.61
C VAL A 746 -8.32 38.13 -19.95
N LYS A 747 -7.24 38.91 -20.17
CA LYS A 747 -6.44 38.87 -21.37
C LYS A 747 -5.85 37.48 -21.57
N GLY A 748 -5.86 37.01 -22.80
CA GLY A 748 -5.31 35.67 -23.14
C GLY A 748 -6.30 34.53 -23.02
N HIS A 749 -7.35 34.64 -22.20
CA HIS A 749 -8.34 33.58 -22.00
C HIS A 749 -9.20 33.39 -23.25
N TYR A 750 -9.27 32.14 -23.76
CA TYR A 750 -10.04 31.81 -24.95
C TYR A 750 -11.03 30.68 -24.73
N LEU A 751 -10.57 29.51 -24.21
CA LEU A 751 -11.41 28.36 -23.92
C LEU A 751 -10.86 27.66 -22.68
N HIS A 752 -11.77 27.24 -21.75
CA HIS A 752 -11.41 26.45 -20.59
C HIS A 752 -12.51 25.45 -20.22
N LEU A 753 -12.23 24.16 -20.36
CA LEU A 753 -13.06 23.04 -19.93
C LEU A 753 -12.47 22.50 -18.62
N THR A 754 -13.17 22.69 -17.52
CA THR A 754 -12.68 22.27 -16.18
C THR A 754 -12.99 20.83 -15.86
N PHE A 755 -13.96 20.21 -16.51
CA PHE A 755 -14.50 18.86 -16.25
C PHE A 755 -15.02 18.68 -14.81
N ASP A 756 -15.40 19.77 -14.13
CA ASP A 756 -15.91 19.75 -12.74
C ASP A 756 -17.42 19.43 -12.66
N GLU A 757 -18.10 19.23 -13.80
CA GLU A 757 -19.52 18.88 -13.83
C GLU A 757 -19.81 17.55 -13.16
N MET A 758 -18.91 16.59 -13.26
CA MET A 758 -18.96 15.25 -12.64
C MET A 758 -20.18 14.40 -13.06
N GLU A 759 -21.00 14.89 -14.00
CA GLU A 759 -22.17 14.18 -14.56
C GLU A 759 -22.66 14.84 -15.86
N GLY A 760 -23.51 14.13 -16.60
CA GLY A 760 -24.13 14.66 -17.80
C GLY A 760 -23.29 14.55 -19.07
N GLY A 761 -23.83 15.04 -20.17
CA GLY A 761 -23.24 14.95 -21.51
C GLY A 761 -22.68 16.27 -22.06
N THR A 762 -22.65 17.33 -21.25
CA THR A 762 -22.14 18.65 -21.63
C THR A 762 -21.06 19.10 -20.67
N VAL A 763 -19.96 19.60 -21.21
CA VAL A 763 -18.88 20.27 -20.47
C VAL A 763 -18.93 21.74 -20.82
N TYR A 764 -19.03 22.62 -19.81
CA TYR A 764 -19.16 24.04 -20.00
C TYR A 764 -17.80 24.73 -20.10
N ASP A 765 -17.62 25.50 -21.18
CA ASP A 765 -16.46 26.37 -21.32
C ASP A 765 -16.65 27.64 -20.46
N VAL A 766 -15.87 27.77 -19.42
CA VAL A 766 -15.97 28.88 -18.44
C VAL A 766 -15.31 30.18 -18.93
N TRP A 767 -14.64 30.19 -20.12
CA TRP A 767 -14.00 31.37 -20.70
C TRP A 767 -14.73 31.81 -21.98
N GLY A 768 -14.66 31.04 -23.07
CA GLY A 768 -15.06 31.47 -24.39
C GLY A 768 -16.50 31.13 -24.79
N GLY A 769 -17.16 30.26 -24.04
CA GLY A 769 -18.49 29.77 -24.36
C GLY A 769 -18.50 28.67 -25.45
N TYR A 770 -17.33 28.06 -25.76
CA TYR A 770 -17.21 26.93 -26.69
C TYR A 770 -17.51 25.61 -25.99
N ASN A 771 -18.70 25.48 -25.42
CA ASN A 771 -19.09 24.25 -24.68
C ASN A 771 -18.79 22.99 -25.48
N ALA A 772 -18.50 21.91 -24.77
CA ALA A 772 -18.22 20.62 -25.38
C ALA A 772 -19.30 19.58 -25.05
N SER A 773 -19.45 18.60 -25.90
CA SER A 773 -20.33 17.45 -25.69
C SER A 773 -19.53 16.18 -25.56
N VAL A 774 -19.94 15.32 -24.64
CA VAL A 774 -19.33 14.03 -24.38
C VAL A 774 -20.07 12.97 -25.20
N TYR A 775 -19.35 12.08 -25.84
CA TYR A 775 -19.88 11.04 -26.68
C TYR A 775 -19.44 9.65 -26.25
N ASN A 776 -20.34 8.70 -26.35
CA ASN A 776 -20.19 7.30 -25.96
C ASN A 776 -19.88 7.16 -24.46
N ASP A 777 -19.81 5.95 -23.93
CA ASP A 777 -19.67 5.69 -22.50
C ASP A 777 -18.35 6.23 -21.91
N THR A 778 -18.41 7.44 -21.41
CA THR A 778 -17.34 8.10 -20.66
C THR A 778 -17.59 7.97 -19.18
N THR A 779 -16.53 8.04 -18.37
CA THR A 779 -16.62 7.99 -16.91
C THR A 779 -16.11 9.30 -16.32
N TRP A 780 -16.88 9.90 -15.41
CA TRP A 780 -16.43 11.03 -14.61
C TRP A 780 -15.61 10.52 -13.43
N VAL A 781 -14.42 11.07 -13.21
CA VAL A 781 -13.48 10.66 -12.17
C VAL A 781 -12.91 11.86 -11.44
N THR A 782 -12.17 11.63 -10.35
CA THR A 782 -11.43 12.70 -9.67
C THR A 782 -10.26 13.15 -10.54
N GLY A 783 -10.13 14.45 -10.75
CA GLY A 783 -9.11 15.09 -11.57
C GLY A 783 -7.79 15.36 -10.85
N SER A 784 -6.88 15.97 -11.57
CA SER A 784 -5.69 16.63 -10.99
C SER A 784 -6.14 17.78 -10.07
N THR A 785 -7.23 18.45 -10.44
CA THR A 785 -7.90 19.50 -9.66
C THR A 785 -9.40 19.37 -9.86
N GLY A 786 -10.16 19.00 -8.84
CA GLY A 786 -11.62 18.83 -8.98
C GLY A 786 -12.02 17.58 -9.71
N GLY A 787 -12.82 17.70 -10.79
CA GLY A 787 -13.28 16.60 -11.62
C GLY A 787 -12.43 16.36 -12.86
N ALA A 788 -12.66 15.23 -13.53
CA ALA A 788 -12.00 14.86 -14.80
C ALA A 788 -12.89 13.93 -15.61
N ILE A 789 -12.59 13.79 -16.91
CA ILE A 789 -13.27 12.87 -17.82
C ILE A 789 -12.35 11.76 -18.30
N ALA A 790 -12.71 10.52 -18.03
CA ALA A 790 -12.00 9.33 -18.51
C ALA A 790 -12.63 8.83 -19.82
N LEU A 791 -11.82 8.78 -20.87
CA LEU A 791 -12.19 8.22 -22.17
C LEU A 791 -11.86 6.72 -22.21
N SER A 792 -12.58 5.98 -23.03
CA SER A 792 -12.39 4.55 -23.26
C SER A 792 -12.20 4.27 -24.74
N LYS A 793 -11.07 3.67 -25.08
CA LYS A 793 -10.78 3.17 -26.43
C LYS A 793 -11.80 2.13 -26.90
N ASP A 794 -12.14 1.20 -26.01
CA ASP A 794 -13.05 0.09 -26.31
C ASP A 794 -14.46 0.58 -26.64
N ASN A 795 -14.89 1.66 -25.99
CA ASN A 795 -16.20 2.29 -26.22
C ASN A 795 -16.16 3.36 -27.33
N GLY A 796 -14.96 3.70 -27.85
CA GLY A 796 -14.78 4.77 -28.83
C GLY A 796 -15.27 6.12 -28.29
N SER A 797 -15.02 6.42 -27.02
CA SER A 797 -15.50 7.65 -26.40
C SER A 797 -14.59 8.85 -26.68
N TYR A 798 -15.18 10.05 -26.74
CA TYR A 798 -14.46 11.28 -27.03
C TYR A 798 -15.23 12.51 -26.57
N VAL A 799 -14.52 13.64 -26.47
CA VAL A 799 -15.13 14.96 -26.22
C VAL A 799 -15.12 15.78 -27.52
N LYS A 800 -16.28 16.33 -27.90
CA LYS A 800 -16.43 17.20 -29.05
C LYS A 800 -16.63 18.64 -28.61
N ILE A 801 -15.67 19.49 -28.92
CA ILE A 801 -15.72 20.93 -28.62
C ILE A 801 -16.55 21.66 -29.72
N ALA A 802 -17.25 22.70 -29.34
CA ALA A 802 -18.12 23.49 -30.23
C ALA A 802 -17.41 23.92 -31.51
N ASN A 803 -18.24 24.14 -32.55
CA ASN A 803 -17.75 24.59 -33.86
C ASN A 803 -17.18 26.01 -33.76
N GLY A 804 -16.10 26.28 -34.48
CA GLY A 804 -15.44 27.58 -34.51
C GLY A 804 -14.32 27.73 -33.48
N ALA A 805 -14.14 26.83 -32.54
CA ALA A 805 -12.99 26.87 -31.63
C ALA A 805 -11.68 26.92 -32.43
N MET A 806 -10.78 27.83 -32.10
CA MET A 806 -9.52 28.18 -32.78
C MET A 806 -9.64 28.87 -34.15
N SER A 807 -10.84 29.13 -34.66
CA SER A 807 -11.03 29.66 -36.06
C SER A 807 -10.51 31.08 -36.26
N ASP A 808 -10.31 31.85 -35.22
CA ASP A 808 -9.93 33.27 -35.19
C ASP A 808 -8.57 33.52 -34.56
N LEU A 809 -7.85 32.45 -34.13
CA LEU A 809 -6.55 32.59 -33.49
C LEU A 809 -5.41 32.72 -34.50
N THR A 810 -4.38 33.50 -34.09
CA THR A 810 -3.10 33.63 -34.78
C THR A 810 -2.00 32.94 -34.03
N ASP A 811 -1.74 33.41 -32.80
CA ASP A 811 -0.87 32.75 -31.84
C ASP A 811 -1.75 32.02 -30.81
N TYR A 812 -1.26 30.96 -30.21
CA TYR A 812 -2.04 30.20 -29.25
C TYR A 812 -1.19 29.39 -28.29
N THR A 813 -1.76 29.01 -27.17
CA THR A 813 -1.30 27.93 -26.31
C THR A 813 -2.47 27.00 -25.98
N ILE A 814 -2.31 25.70 -26.23
CA ILE A 814 -3.20 24.64 -25.76
C ILE A 814 -2.51 23.97 -24.58
N ALA A 815 -3.16 23.90 -23.42
CA ALA A 815 -2.64 23.28 -22.23
C ALA A 815 -3.70 22.37 -21.59
N THR A 816 -3.29 21.22 -21.06
CA THR A 816 -4.20 20.27 -20.39
C THR A 816 -3.44 19.37 -19.43
N TRP A 817 -4.11 18.93 -18.39
CA TRP A 817 -3.68 17.78 -17.66
C TRP A 817 -4.21 16.53 -18.33
N VAL A 818 -3.35 15.53 -18.50
CA VAL A 818 -3.69 14.23 -19.05
C VAL A 818 -3.06 13.12 -18.23
N MET A 819 -3.83 12.09 -17.94
CA MET A 819 -3.33 10.82 -17.41
C MET A 819 -3.45 9.80 -18.52
N PRO A 820 -2.32 9.43 -19.16
CA PRO A 820 -2.34 8.46 -20.26
C PRO A 820 -2.70 7.08 -19.75
N GLY A 821 -3.54 6.36 -20.51
CA GLY A 821 -3.64 4.91 -20.41
C GLY A 821 -2.50 4.23 -21.15
N ALA A 822 -2.48 2.89 -21.12
CA ALA A 822 -1.48 2.10 -21.83
C ALA A 822 -1.56 2.23 -23.38
N ASP A 823 -2.65 2.78 -23.88
CA ASP A 823 -2.88 3.01 -25.30
C ASP A 823 -2.42 4.42 -25.72
N HIS A 824 -1.70 4.50 -26.82
CA HIS A 824 -1.37 5.76 -27.46
C HIS A 824 -2.51 6.23 -28.36
N GLY A 825 -2.61 7.53 -28.65
CA GLY A 825 -3.65 8.06 -29.51
C GLY A 825 -3.72 9.58 -29.59
N THR A 826 -4.74 10.08 -30.29
CA THR A 826 -4.92 11.52 -30.50
C THR A 826 -5.27 12.22 -29.18
N LEU A 827 -4.38 13.12 -28.71
CA LEU A 827 -4.65 13.95 -27.53
C LEU A 827 -5.71 14.99 -27.87
N PHE A 828 -5.52 15.74 -28.94
CA PHE A 828 -6.52 16.68 -29.45
C PHE A 828 -6.40 16.88 -30.95
N SER A 829 -7.51 17.28 -31.56
CA SER A 829 -7.55 17.69 -32.97
C SER A 829 -8.53 18.83 -33.17
N PHE A 830 -8.14 19.81 -33.99
CA PHE A 830 -8.97 20.94 -34.39
C PHE A 830 -8.98 21.11 -35.92
N GLY A 831 -10.11 21.41 -36.49
CA GLY A 831 -10.12 21.73 -37.91
C GLY A 831 -11.40 21.41 -38.70
N THR A 832 -11.20 21.18 -40.00
CA THR A 832 -12.19 20.73 -40.96
C THR A 832 -11.86 19.33 -41.45
N THR A 833 -12.46 18.86 -42.54
CA THR A 833 -12.11 17.58 -43.15
C THR A 833 -10.72 17.61 -43.79
N THR A 834 -10.29 18.75 -44.32
CA THR A 834 -9.04 18.90 -45.10
C THR A 834 -7.93 19.65 -44.35
N ASN A 835 -8.29 20.66 -43.59
CA ASN A 835 -7.36 21.48 -42.81
C ASN A 835 -7.48 21.14 -41.36
N TYR A 836 -6.35 20.83 -40.68
CA TYR A 836 -6.38 20.40 -39.28
C TYR A 836 -5.05 20.58 -38.55
N LEU A 837 -5.16 20.72 -37.25
CA LEU A 837 -4.09 20.68 -36.28
C LEU A 837 -4.33 19.47 -35.37
N THR A 838 -3.32 18.60 -35.17
CA THR A 838 -3.39 17.47 -34.24
C THR A 838 -2.13 17.34 -33.43
N LEU A 839 -2.29 16.81 -32.24
CA LEU A 839 -1.20 16.28 -31.40
C LEU A 839 -1.56 14.84 -31.02
N VAL A 840 -0.69 13.90 -31.35
CA VAL A 840 -0.89 12.47 -31.14
C VAL A 840 0.22 11.92 -30.24
N LEU A 841 -0.15 11.26 -29.17
CA LEU A 841 0.79 10.56 -28.29
C LEU A 841 1.18 9.21 -28.91
N GLY A 842 2.47 8.97 -29.09
CA GLY A 842 3.08 7.72 -29.51
C GLY A 842 3.99 7.13 -28.44
N ASP A 843 4.60 5.99 -28.76
CA ASP A 843 5.58 5.36 -27.85
C ASP A 843 6.89 6.16 -27.86
N GLY A 844 7.19 6.80 -26.71
CA GLY A 844 8.38 7.64 -26.55
C GLY A 844 8.41 8.92 -27.40
N SER A 845 7.27 9.36 -27.97
CA SER A 845 7.22 10.52 -28.85
C SER A 845 5.83 11.16 -28.91
N MET A 846 5.76 12.42 -29.40
CA MET A 846 4.51 13.08 -29.76
C MET A 846 4.56 13.55 -31.21
N SER A 847 3.56 13.19 -32.00
CA SER A 847 3.46 13.60 -33.40
C SER A 847 2.56 14.80 -33.57
N TYR A 848 3.10 15.88 -34.10
CA TYR A 848 2.42 17.11 -34.43
C TYR A 848 2.14 17.16 -35.92
N THR A 849 0.90 17.44 -36.26
CA THR A 849 0.49 17.68 -37.66
C THR A 849 -0.28 18.99 -37.77
N PHE A 850 0.17 19.90 -38.58
CA PHE A 850 -0.58 21.10 -38.92
C PHE A 850 -0.74 21.21 -40.44
N LYS A 851 -1.94 21.02 -40.92
CA LYS A 851 -2.28 21.03 -42.36
C LYS A 851 -3.30 22.12 -42.66
N THR A 852 -2.99 22.97 -43.62
CA THR A 852 -3.87 24.04 -44.13
C THR A 852 -3.75 24.10 -45.67
N SER A 853 -4.50 25.02 -46.30
CA SER A 853 -4.32 25.34 -47.72
C SER A 853 -2.95 25.92 -48.06
N LYS A 854 -2.22 26.46 -47.04
CA LYS A 854 -0.88 27.06 -47.23
C LYS A 854 0.23 26.01 -47.23
N GLY A 855 0.03 24.88 -46.60
CA GLY A 855 1.04 23.83 -46.50
C GLY A 855 0.68 22.74 -45.47
N THR A 856 1.60 21.80 -45.32
CA THR A 856 1.51 20.74 -44.31
C THR A 856 2.83 20.66 -43.55
N ALA A 857 2.77 20.84 -42.23
CA ALA A 857 3.86 20.58 -41.32
C ALA A 857 3.63 19.23 -40.61
N LEU A 858 4.61 18.37 -40.65
CA LEU A 858 4.66 17.08 -39.95
C LEU A 858 5.94 17.06 -39.14
N HIS A 859 5.82 16.89 -37.83
CA HIS A 859 6.97 16.83 -36.95
C HIS A 859 6.73 15.81 -35.82
N THR A 860 7.76 15.06 -35.47
CA THR A 860 7.74 14.17 -34.31
C THR A 860 8.70 14.71 -33.27
N PHE A 861 8.21 14.95 -32.08
CA PHE A 861 9.02 15.27 -30.92
C PHE A 861 9.42 13.93 -30.28
N ASP A 862 10.69 13.52 -30.42
CA ASP A 862 11.21 12.26 -29.91
C ASP A 862 11.69 12.40 -28.47
N GLY A 863 11.83 11.27 -27.76
CA GLY A 863 12.33 11.23 -26.39
C GLY A 863 11.33 11.71 -25.33
N ILE A 864 10.04 11.74 -25.68
CA ILE A 864 8.98 12.13 -24.77
C ILE A 864 8.29 10.88 -24.26
N SER A 865 8.51 10.57 -22.98
CA SER A 865 7.80 9.52 -22.26
C SER A 865 6.90 10.15 -21.21
N LEU A 866 5.63 9.75 -21.19
CA LEU A 866 4.69 10.09 -20.15
C LEU A 866 4.50 8.86 -19.27
N ASP A 867 4.50 9.05 -17.97
CA ASP A 867 4.19 7.97 -17.04
C ASP A 867 2.69 7.62 -17.16
N ASN A 868 2.41 6.37 -17.47
CA ASN A 868 1.04 5.87 -17.50
C ASN A 868 0.41 5.93 -16.11
N ASP A 869 -0.92 6.11 -16.07
CA ASP A 869 -1.71 6.20 -14.83
C ASP A 869 -1.25 7.31 -13.86
N THR A 870 -0.50 8.30 -14.35
CA THR A 870 -0.11 9.50 -13.60
C THR A 870 -0.51 10.77 -14.35
N TRP A 871 -0.78 11.84 -13.60
CA TRP A 871 -1.10 13.13 -14.20
C TRP A 871 0.14 13.79 -14.80
N ASN A 872 0.07 14.10 -16.08
CA ASN A 872 1.06 14.86 -16.82
C ASN A 872 0.43 16.14 -17.37
N HIS A 873 1.13 17.26 -17.22
CA HIS A 873 0.72 18.52 -17.85
C HIS A 873 1.38 18.67 -19.22
N ILE A 874 0.59 18.81 -20.27
CA ILE A 874 1.05 18.99 -21.64
C ILE A 874 0.64 20.38 -22.12
N ALA A 875 1.57 21.14 -22.70
CA ALA A 875 1.25 22.39 -23.36
C ALA A 875 1.93 22.50 -24.71
N LEU A 876 1.14 22.86 -25.75
CA LEU A 876 1.60 23.17 -27.10
C LEU A 876 1.38 24.64 -27.36
N SER A 877 2.46 25.39 -27.59
CA SER A 877 2.42 26.85 -27.84
C SER A 877 2.95 27.16 -29.22
N GLN A 878 2.31 28.06 -29.92
CA GLN A 878 2.80 28.58 -31.21
C GLN A 878 2.81 30.10 -31.24
N GLN A 879 3.95 30.68 -31.61
CA GLN A 879 4.10 32.10 -31.92
C GLN A 879 4.67 32.26 -33.34
N GLY A 880 3.87 32.77 -34.24
CA GLY A 880 4.28 32.88 -35.64
C GLY A 880 4.59 31.50 -36.22
N THR A 881 5.85 31.27 -36.63
CA THR A 881 6.31 29.96 -37.13
C THR A 881 6.90 29.06 -36.05
N ASN A 882 7.06 29.54 -34.82
CA ASN A 882 7.73 28.80 -33.77
C ASN A 882 6.72 27.98 -32.97
N VAL A 883 6.92 26.69 -32.91
CA VAL A 883 6.08 25.72 -32.18
C VAL A 883 6.91 25.12 -31.05
N LEU A 884 6.39 25.20 -29.83
CA LEU A 884 7.06 24.73 -28.61
C LEU A 884 6.14 23.71 -27.91
N LEU A 885 6.69 22.55 -27.57
CA LEU A 885 6.01 21.53 -26.78
C LEU A 885 6.62 21.49 -25.39
N TYR A 886 5.78 21.53 -24.38
CA TYR A 886 6.17 21.43 -22.97
C TYR A 886 5.51 20.21 -22.32
N VAL A 887 6.26 19.54 -21.46
CA VAL A 887 5.77 18.45 -20.63
C VAL A 887 6.11 18.76 -19.17
N ASN A 888 5.13 18.71 -18.30
CA ASN A 888 5.25 19.01 -16.87
C ASN A 888 5.96 20.35 -16.58
N GLY A 889 5.61 21.36 -17.42
CA GLY A 889 6.15 22.72 -17.31
C GLY A 889 7.56 22.93 -17.89
N THR A 890 8.20 21.89 -18.44
CA THR A 890 9.54 21.95 -19.02
C THR A 890 9.46 21.83 -20.54
N LEU A 891 10.28 22.63 -21.26
CA LEU A 891 10.36 22.54 -22.72
C LEU A 891 10.88 21.16 -23.12
N ALA A 892 10.02 20.39 -23.80
CA ALA A 892 10.30 19.03 -24.26
C ALA A 892 10.72 18.99 -25.73
N GLY A 893 10.32 19.96 -26.53
CA GLY A 893 10.69 20.03 -27.94
C GLY A 893 10.30 21.35 -28.61
N GLN A 894 10.95 21.65 -29.71
CA GLN A 894 10.65 22.81 -30.53
C GLN A 894 10.69 22.47 -32.01
N TYR A 895 9.84 23.16 -32.78
CA TYR A 895 9.78 23.01 -34.25
C TYR A 895 9.51 24.35 -34.90
N THR A 896 10.14 24.64 -36.04
CA THR A 896 9.88 25.83 -36.83
C THR A 896 9.13 25.45 -38.10
N LEU A 897 7.97 26.02 -38.31
CA LEU A 897 7.17 25.81 -39.53
C LEU A 897 7.89 26.39 -40.74
N ASP A 898 8.02 25.63 -41.81
CA ASP A 898 8.58 26.06 -43.08
C ASP A 898 7.74 27.12 -43.77
N VAL A 899 6.43 27.11 -43.51
CA VAL A 899 5.44 28.08 -44.00
C VAL A 899 4.66 28.62 -42.82
N ALA A 900 4.48 29.93 -42.75
CA ALA A 900 3.68 30.55 -41.71
C ALA A 900 2.20 30.16 -41.85
N MET A 901 1.73 29.33 -40.90
CA MET A 901 0.35 28.89 -40.75
C MET A 901 -0.17 29.26 -39.37
N THR A 902 -1.40 29.66 -39.28
CA THR A 902 -2.05 30.03 -38.03
C THR A 902 -3.35 29.24 -37.86
N PRO A 903 -3.91 29.06 -36.68
CA PRO A 903 -5.18 28.41 -36.48
C PRO A 903 -6.32 28.97 -37.30
N SER A 904 -6.33 30.28 -37.61
CA SER A 904 -7.31 30.92 -38.47
C SER A 904 -7.27 30.39 -39.93
N ASP A 905 -6.15 29.84 -40.38
CA ASP A 905 -6.03 29.15 -41.68
C ASP A 905 -6.77 27.80 -41.76
N LEU A 906 -7.16 27.24 -40.62
CA LEU A 906 -8.03 26.05 -40.58
C LEU A 906 -9.42 26.33 -41.10
N GLY A 907 -9.83 27.60 -41.16
CA GLY A 907 -11.18 28.04 -41.49
C GLY A 907 -12.17 27.77 -40.34
N LYS A 908 -13.46 27.74 -40.66
CA LYS A 908 -14.48 27.47 -39.65
C LYS A 908 -14.40 26.00 -39.18
N THR A 909 -13.74 25.76 -38.06
CA THR A 909 -13.52 24.43 -37.52
C THR A 909 -14.82 23.77 -37.08
N ARG A 910 -15.01 22.50 -37.42
CA ARG A 910 -16.22 21.71 -37.12
C ARG A 910 -15.86 20.32 -36.56
N ARG A 911 -14.60 19.98 -36.59
CA ARG A 911 -14.04 18.68 -36.12
C ARG A 911 -13.03 18.95 -35.05
N ASN A 912 -13.53 19.37 -33.88
CA ASN A 912 -12.74 19.75 -32.70
C ASN A 912 -12.94 18.68 -31.65
N TYR A 913 -11.91 17.91 -31.33
CA TYR A 913 -12.05 16.71 -30.51
C TYR A 913 -10.89 16.53 -29.51
N LEU A 914 -11.21 15.94 -28.37
CA LEU A 914 -10.24 15.28 -27.47
C LEU A 914 -10.45 13.78 -27.60
N GLY A 915 -9.38 13.00 -27.77
CA GLY A 915 -9.43 11.54 -27.81
C GLY A 915 -9.97 10.90 -29.10
N TYR A 916 -10.35 11.70 -30.11
CA TYR A 916 -10.94 11.17 -31.37
C TYR A 916 -9.88 11.01 -32.46
N PRO A 917 -9.70 9.80 -33.06
CA PRO A 917 -8.75 9.56 -34.13
C PRO A 917 -9.16 10.32 -35.40
N ARG A 918 -8.19 10.87 -36.10
CA ARG A 918 -8.44 11.66 -37.29
C ARG A 918 -8.31 10.89 -38.60
N SER A 919 -7.56 9.80 -38.57
CA SER A 919 -7.33 8.91 -39.68
C SER A 919 -7.49 7.45 -39.26
N ASP A 920 -7.63 6.55 -40.23
CA ASP A 920 -7.73 5.11 -39.99
C ASP A 920 -6.43 4.50 -39.39
N SER A 921 -5.33 5.26 -39.46
CA SER A 921 -4.05 4.87 -38.84
C SER A 921 -3.92 5.30 -37.34
N GLU A 922 -4.84 6.11 -36.84
CA GLU A 922 -4.92 6.55 -35.47
C GLU A 922 -6.00 5.76 -34.72
N THR A 923 -5.88 5.65 -33.38
CA THR A 923 -6.85 4.93 -32.56
C THR A 923 -7.48 5.85 -31.55
N TYR A 924 -8.67 5.51 -31.05
CA TYR A 924 -9.21 6.08 -29.83
C TYR A 924 -8.25 5.81 -28.71
N CYS A 925 -8.26 6.64 -27.69
CA CYS A 925 -7.39 6.49 -26.52
C CYS A 925 -8.18 6.28 -25.23
N SER A 926 -7.53 5.66 -24.25
CA SER A 926 -8.05 5.50 -22.87
C SER A 926 -7.37 6.50 -21.94
N HIS A 927 -7.42 7.79 -22.29
CA HIS A 927 -6.82 8.87 -21.51
C HIS A 927 -7.85 9.53 -20.59
N VAL A 928 -7.38 10.05 -19.47
CA VAL A 928 -8.16 10.90 -18.58
C VAL A 928 -7.74 12.34 -18.83
N TYR A 929 -8.72 13.23 -19.05
CA TYR A 929 -8.47 14.66 -19.27
C TYR A 929 -9.00 15.49 -18.13
N ASP A 930 -8.23 16.53 -17.79
CA ASP A 930 -8.62 17.54 -16.81
C ASP A 930 -8.06 18.90 -17.24
N ASP A 931 -8.80 19.95 -16.90
CA ASP A 931 -8.35 21.33 -17.01
C ASP A 931 -7.82 21.69 -18.42
N PHE A 932 -8.60 21.39 -19.47
CA PHE A 932 -8.23 21.66 -20.86
C PHE A 932 -8.42 23.15 -21.20
N ARG A 933 -7.34 23.85 -21.55
CA ARG A 933 -7.31 25.28 -21.78
C ARG A 933 -6.77 25.65 -23.17
N ILE A 934 -7.33 26.71 -23.76
CA ILE A 934 -6.75 27.37 -24.92
C ILE A 934 -6.60 28.85 -24.58
N TYR A 935 -5.43 29.39 -24.86
CA TYR A 935 -5.13 30.81 -24.79
C TYR A 935 -4.99 31.40 -26.19
N ASN A 936 -5.43 32.63 -26.40
CA ASN A 936 -5.29 33.34 -27.68
C ASN A 936 -3.93 34.05 -27.86
N GLU A 937 -2.95 33.59 -27.06
CA GLU A 937 -1.56 34.06 -27.15
C GLU A 937 -0.59 32.89 -26.86
N ALA A 938 0.65 33.03 -27.30
CA ALA A 938 1.71 32.12 -26.91
C ALA A 938 2.19 32.47 -25.50
N LEU A 939 1.89 31.64 -24.54
CA LEU A 939 2.31 31.82 -23.15
C LEU A 939 3.84 31.67 -23.03
N THR A 940 4.41 32.36 -22.03
CA THR A 940 5.83 32.25 -21.70
C THR A 940 6.12 30.89 -21.03
N ALA A 941 7.39 30.48 -21.02
CA ALA A 941 7.80 29.26 -20.33
C ALA A 941 7.47 29.33 -18.82
N ASP A 942 7.58 30.52 -18.21
CA ASP A 942 7.26 30.71 -16.80
C ASP A 942 5.75 30.56 -16.53
N ASP A 943 4.89 31.06 -17.43
CA ASP A 943 3.45 30.89 -17.33
C ASP A 943 3.04 29.41 -17.49
N ILE A 944 3.64 28.70 -18.45
CA ILE A 944 3.42 27.25 -18.64
C ILE A 944 3.90 26.44 -17.42
N ALA A 945 5.04 26.83 -16.82
CA ALA A 945 5.52 26.21 -15.59
C ALA A 945 4.58 26.46 -14.38
N LEU A 946 3.87 27.60 -14.34
CA LEU A 946 2.85 27.85 -13.34
C LEU A 946 1.61 26.97 -13.56
N LEU A 947 1.14 26.83 -14.81
CA LEU A 947 0.02 25.95 -15.14
C LEU A 947 0.30 24.50 -14.75
N ALA A 948 1.53 24.02 -14.99
CA ALA A 948 1.97 22.69 -14.55
C ALA A 948 2.07 22.50 -13.02
N GLN A 949 1.95 23.58 -12.25
CA GLN A 949 1.82 23.57 -10.78
C GLN A 949 0.37 23.74 -10.31
N GLY A 950 -0.60 23.71 -11.22
CA GLY A 950 -2.01 24.00 -10.90
C GLY A 950 -2.27 25.46 -10.54
N LYS A 951 -1.43 26.39 -11.03
CA LYS A 951 -1.58 27.84 -10.81
C LYS A 951 -2.02 28.52 -12.10
N GLU A 952 -2.71 29.64 -11.99
CA GLU A 952 -3.08 30.42 -13.17
C GLU A 952 -1.85 31.06 -13.84
N ALA A 953 -1.86 31.07 -15.17
CA ALA A 953 -0.87 31.80 -15.95
C ALA A 953 -1.02 33.30 -15.64
N THR A 954 0.08 33.93 -15.27
CA THR A 954 0.04 35.32 -14.82
C THR A 954 0.05 36.29 -15.98
N GLY A 955 -0.54 36.15 -17.08
CA GLY A 955 -0.57 37.06 -18.25
C GLY A 955 -0.39 38.60 -17.96
N ILE A 956 0.15 38.92 -16.80
CA ILE A 956 0.51 40.26 -16.33
C ILE A 956 2.01 40.29 -16.13
N THR A 957 2.75 40.68 -17.17
CA THR A 957 4.11 41.17 -17.02
C THR A 957 4.13 42.33 -16.04
N ASN A 958 4.69 42.09 -14.84
CA ASN A 958 5.14 43.10 -13.87
C ASN A 958 4.17 44.22 -13.49
N VAL A 959 3.22 43.94 -12.60
CA VAL A 959 2.81 44.98 -11.66
C VAL A 959 3.67 44.86 -10.41
N ARG A 960 4.76 45.63 -10.34
CA ARG A 960 5.42 45.99 -9.09
C ARG A 960 4.40 46.76 -8.28
N ILE A 961 3.75 46.14 -7.31
CA ILE A 961 2.95 46.86 -6.31
C ILE A 961 3.96 47.47 -5.34
N ASN A 962 4.23 48.75 -5.55
CA ASN A 962 4.86 49.60 -4.56
C ASN A 962 4.03 49.52 -3.26
N GLY A 963 4.59 48.97 -2.21
CA GLY A 963 4.48 49.27 -0.80
C GLY A 963 3.17 49.75 -0.20
N GLN A 964 2.00 49.41 -0.69
CA GLN A 964 0.72 49.75 0.00
C GLN A 964 0.22 48.53 0.79
N LYS A 965 0.10 48.70 2.10
CA LYS A 965 -0.61 47.77 3.00
C LYS A 965 -2.00 47.50 2.44
N MET A 966 -2.26 46.26 2.04
CA MET A 966 -3.63 45.84 1.72
C MET A 966 -4.43 45.75 3.02
N SER A 967 -5.38 46.68 3.20
CA SER A 967 -6.39 46.58 4.24
C SER A 967 -7.67 46.02 3.64
N GLY A 968 -8.14 44.89 4.11
CA GLY A 968 -9.38 44.29 3.64
C GLY A 968 -9.87 43.18 4.59
N ALA A 969 -11.18 43.05 4.71
CA ALA A 969 -11.81 42.01 5.48
C ALA A 969 -11.56 40.62 4.84
N VAL A 970 -11.37 39.63 5.68
CA VAL A 970 -11.14 38.25 5.29
C VAL A 970 -12.40 37.43 5.54
N TYR A 971 -12.78 36.62 4.56
CA TYR A 971 -13.97 35.77 4.59
C TYR A 971 -13.58 34.30 4.35
N THR A 972 -14.35 33.39 4.90
CA THR A 972 -14.34 31.96 4.48
C THR A 972 -14.95 31.85 3.07
N ILE A 973 -14.72 30.72 2.38
CA ILE A 973 -15.28 30.52 1.02
C ILE A 973 -16.81 30.52 0.98
N ASP A 974 -17.47 30.24 2.09
CA ASP A 974 -18.92 30.31 2.28
C ASP A 974 -19.41 31.73 2.66
N GLY A 975 -18.55 32.73 2.58
CA GLY A 975 -18.88 34.14 2.73
C GLY A 975 -18.94 34.68 4.18
N ARG A 976 -18.53 33.88 5.18
CA ARG A 976 -18.48 34.33 6.58
C ARG A 976 -17.23 35.18 6.83
N LYS A 977 -17.41 36.41 7.33
CA LYS A 977 -16.31 37.29 7.72
C LYS A 977 -15.56 36.72 8.95
N VAL A 978 -14.26 36.55 8.85
CA VAL A 978 -13.38 35.97 9.89
C VAL A 978 -12.34 36.97 10.42
N SER A 979 -12.05 38.05 9.69
CA SER A 979 -11.15 39.11 10.13
C SER A 979 -11.46 40.41 9.41
N ASP A 980 -11.25 41.53 10.09
CA ASP A 980 -11.35 42.86 9.49
C ASP A 980 -10.04 43.32 8.82
N ASP A 981 -8.97 42.57 8.97
CA ASP A 981 -7.63 42.96 8.55
C ASP A 981 -6.80 41.73 8.10
N LEU A 982 -6.35 41.76 6.86
CA LEU A 982 -5.50 40.74 6.26
C LEU A 982 -4.15 40.57 6.99
N SER A 983 -3.64 41.60 7.66
CA SER A 983 -2.40 41.52 8.42
C SER A 983 -2.47 40.57 9.66
N LYS A 984 -3.69 40.18 10.04
CA LYS A 984 -3.95 39.29 11.20
C LYS A 984 -4.18 37.84 10.82
N THR A 985 -3.87 37.43 9.60
CA THR A 985 -4.10 36.07 9.07
C THR A 985 -3.33 34.98 9.81
N GLY A 986 -2.22 35.28 10.48
CA GLY A 986 -1.46 34.30 11.30
C GLY A 986 -2.22 33.75 12.52
N ARG A 987 -3.44 34.25 12.80
CA ARG A 987 -4.33 33.77 13.87
C ARG A 987 -5.54 32.98 13.34
N LEU A 988 -5.65 32.83 11.99
CA LEU A 988 -6.75 32.08 11.40
C LEU A 988 -6.44 30.58 11.40
N PRO A 989 -7.43 29.74 11.61
CA PRO A 989 -7.27 28.29 11.41
C PRO A 989 -6.78 27.96 9.99
N LYS A 990 -6.13 26.81 9.81
CA LYS A 990 -5.77 26.32 8.48
C LYS A 990 -7.02 26.21 7.61
N GLY A 991 -6.97 26.75 6.42
CA GLY A 991 -8.14 26.74 5.54
C GLY A 991 -8.00 27.67 4.35
N LEU A 992 -9.00 27.64 3.46
CA LEU A 992 -9.12 28.51 2.31
C LEU A 992 -9.99 29.74 2.64
N TYR A 993 -9.49 30.92 2.34
CA TYR A 993 -10.11 32.19 2.66
C TYR A 993 -10.18 33.13 1.44
N VAL A 994 -11.05 34.13 1.49
CA VAL A 994 -11.23 35.16 0.45
C VAL A 994 -11.06 36.55 1.05
N THR A 995 -10.29 37.43 0.39
CA THR A 995 -10.21 38.85 0.70
C THR A 995 -10.14 39.64 -0.61
N ASN A 996 -10.91 40.70 -0.72
CA ASN A 996 -10.98 41.52 -1.92
C ASN A 996 -11.11 40.70 -3.22
N GLY A 997 -11.98 39.68 -3.20
CA GLY A 997 -12.23 38.79 -4.33
C GLY A 997 -11.12 37.76 -4.65
N ARG A 998 -10.07 37.71 -3.84
CA ARG A 998 -8.95 36.73 -4.04
C ARG A 998 -8.94 35.65 -2.97
N LYS A 999 -8.77 34.42 -3.39
CA LYS A 999 -8.61 33.25 -2.50
C LYS A 999 -7.17 33.13 -2.03
N PHE A 1000 -6.97 32.77 -0.76
CA PHE A 1000 -5.65 32.42 -0.22
C PHE A 1000 -5.75 31.30 0.82
N VAL A 1001 -4.69 30.57 1.00
CA VAL A 1001 -4.62 29.42 1.92
C VAL A 1001 -3.82 29.82 3.17
N VAL A 1002 -4.40 29.57 4.34
CA VAL A 1002 -3.67 29.56 5.61
C VAL A 1002 -3.20 28.13 5.86
N LYS A 1003 -1.88 27.90 5.82
CA LYS A 1003 -1.25 26.59 5.94
C LYS A 1003 -1.04 26.14 7.39
#